data_b2968ef3501a39a537f096535ad4608f
#
_entry.id   b2968ef3501a39a537f096535ad4608f
#
_cell.length_a   1.000
_cell.length_b   1.000
_cell.length_c   1.000
_cell.angle_alpha   90.00
_cell.angle_beta   90.00
_cell.angle_gamma   90.00
#
_symmetry.space_group_name_H-M   'P 1'
#
loop_
_entity.id
_entity.type
_entity.pdbx_description
1 polymer ?
#
loop_
_entity_poly.entity_id
_entity_poly.type
_entity_poly.pdbx_seq_one_letter_code
_entity_poly.pdbx_strand_id
1 'polypeptide(L)'
;MKIISYLFLVNQLFASANVDFFDQSVTVVFDGETLYQPFSGGLNSPQVQWVNWDDDIENELFILDEDSCVRLYDYINDQQGSYFRILDANFGDLCYLNWFQFVDIDLDGELEFVAQIFNSSNQMQVYEILDNELTLVGSVMQSNGSFVISDSVMVPTFADIDSDGDYDFFTGNIIGTVTMYENIGLGEDGIPEFNLISFEWQNIWIIGPSMSNRHGASAIEFVDIDSDGDLDLCWGDYFQASLYIIFNIGSPENPIMDVSNIVTEFPYNDSIYTTGRNMPSFNDIDFDGDLDLFISVLGGDGGIQLDNNFLLYKNTDGVFSLETTNFMKSVDLNSNVVPELVDIDSDGDLDLFLGQDYNTTTFPIRGRIYFFRNIGDSTFQLEDSEFMGTDIGNSLHPIFEDIDSDGDLDLFVGNYNGTILFYENIGNESVFEYTYISEIPNVDVGSYSAPVFEDIDSDGDLDLFVGENYGKIFFYENIGDKYDFIFSLKSDNFSNIDVGYKSSVDFFDLNLDGKNEMLLGSNNQGVQIYNKLPSTNSITEFQLNECINFPYIGLNTKPKLYLSNEQILILSGVSTGGLYRLKYEVNLLGDINQDTFLNIQDVVSIVNHIVGSENSINFCYGDVNYDTYVDLLDILSIINQISD
;
A
#
# COMPACT_ATOMS: atom_id res chain seq x y z
N MET A 1 -19.96 16.06 -30.69
CA MET A 1 -19.94 17.50 -31.02
C MET A 1 -20.24 18.40 -29.81
N LYS A 2 -20.59 17.87 -28.65
CA LYS A 2 -20.64 18.59 -27.36
C LYS A 2 -19.42 18.32 -26.46
N ILE A 3 -18.67 17.26 -26.73
CA ILE A 3 -17.44 16.87 -26.01
C ILE A 3 -16.26 17.79 -26.36
N ILE A 4 -16.22 18.28 -27.60
CA ILE A 4 -15.14 19.16 -28.08
C ILE A 4 -15.22 20.58 -27.48
N SER A 5 -16.37 21.01 -26.97
CA SER A 5 -16.52 22.39 -26.47
C SER A 5 -16.13 22.55 -24.99
N TYR A 6 -15.96 21.45 -24.22
CA TYR A 6 -15.39 21.46 -22.86
C TYR A 6 -13.88 21.28 -22.88
N LEU A 7 -13.37 20.53 -23.85
CA LEU A 7 -11.94 20.30 -24.06
C LEU A 7 -11.12 21.54 -24.46
N PHE A 8 -11.76 22.56 -25.02
CA PHE A 8 -11.08 23.78 -25.44
C PHE A 8 -10.84 24.83 -24.33
N LEU A 9 -11.46 24.65 -23.15
CA LEU A 9 -11.27 25.56 -22.01
C LEU A 9 -10.21 25.10 -21.01
N VAL A 10 -9.66 23.90 -21.19
CA VAL A 10 -8.73 23.29 -20.23
C VAL A 10 -7.25 23.43 -20.66
N ASN A 11 -7.00 24.08 -21.78
CA ASN A 11 -5.73 23.98 -22.50
C ASN A 11 -4.54 24.73 -21.89
N GLN A 12 -4.52 25.14 -20.63
CA GLN A 12 -3.31 25.82 -20.13
C GLN A 12 -3.12 25.94 -18.63
N LEU A 13 -3.41 25.05 -17.71
CA LEU A 13 -3.25 25.49 -16.34
C LEU A 13 -3.16 24.41 -15.28
N PHE A 14 -2.01 23.77 -15.10
CA PHE A 14 -1.84 22.85 -14.00
C PHE A 14 -0.50 23.02 -13.27
N ALA A 15 -0.51 23.68 -12.12
CA ALA A 15 0.67 23.84 -11.29
C ALA A 15 0.64 22.98 -10.03
N SER A 16 -0.52 22.65 -9.52
CA SER A 16 -0.65 21.72 -8.40
C SER A 16 -1.83 20.80 -8.64
N ALA A 17 -1.75 19.61 -8.11
CA ALA A 17 -2.85 18.67 -8.12
C ALA A 17 -2.97 18.02 -6.76
N ASN A 18 -4.20 17.74 -6.36
CA ASN A 18 -4.45 16.83 -5.26
C ASN A 18 -4.55 15.42 -5.83
N VAL A 19 -3.93 14.49 -5.13
CA VAL A 19 -4.01 13.08 -5.45
C VAL A 19 -4.53 12.38 -4.21
N ASP A 20 -5.72 11.83 -4.32
CA ASP A 20 -6.41 11.19 -3.21
C ASP A 20 -6.78 9.74 -3.56
N PHE A 21 -7.05 8.92 -2.57
CA PHE A 21 -7.59 7.58 -2.79
C PHE A 21 -8.95 7.67 -3.47
N PHE A 22 -9.19 6.81 -4.47
CA PHE A 22 -10.39 6.85 -5.27
C PHE A 22 -11.31 5.66 -4.96
N ASP A 23 -12.45 5.99 -4.35
CA ASP A 23 -13.42 5.06 -3.79
C ASP A 23 -14.65 4.80 -4.68
N GLN A 24 -14.54 4.97 -6.00
CA GLN A 24 -15.65 4.59 -6.86
C GLN A 24 -15.68 3.07 -7.07
N SER A 25 -16.84 2.43 -6.96
CA SER A 25 -17.00 1.00 -7.09
C SER A 25 -16.45 0.45 -8.42
N VAL A 26 -15.41 -0.34 -8.32
CA VAL A 26 -14.95 -1.26 -9.35
C VAL A 26 -15.13 -2.65 -8.80
N THR A 27 -15.58 -3.54 -9.64
CA THR A 27 -15.75 -4.95 -9.28
C THR A 27 -14.68 -5.78 -9.96
N VAL A 28 -14.00 -6.62 -9.20
CA VAL A 28 -13.11 -7.66 -9.75
C VAL A 28 -13.69 -9.02 -9.40
N VAL A 29 -13.83 -9.89 -10.39
CA VAL A 29 -14.19 -11.30 -10.18
C VAL A 29 -12.93 -12.14 -10.30
N PHE A 30 -12.46 -12.62 -9.16
CA PHE A 30 -11.21 -13.38 -9.02
C PHE A 30 -11.51 -14.76 -8.42
N ASP A 31 -11.12 -15.83 -9.11
CA ASP A 31 -11.36 -17.23 -8.71
C ASP A 31 -12.80 -17.57 -8.29
N GLY A 32 -13.77 -16.84 -8.87
CA GLY A 32 -15.20 -17.02 -8.61
C GLY A 32 -15.74 -16.23 -7.43
N GLU A 33 -14.91 -15.49 -6.72
CA GLU A 33 -15.31 -14.51 -5.73
C GLU A 33 -15.44 -13.11 -6.33
N THR A 34 -16.35 -12.31 -5.79
CA THR A 34 -16.55 -10.92 -6.20
C THR A 34 -15.92 -9.99 -5.17
N LEU A 35 -14.93 -9.21 -5.62
CA LEU A 35 -14.22 -8.23 -4.83
C LEU A 35 -14.80 -6.84 -5.16
N TYR A 36 -15.38 -6.16 -4.17
CA TYR A 36 -16.05 -4.86 -4.36
C TYR A 36 -15.12 -3.66 -4.15
N GLN A 37 -14.02 -3.84 -3.41
CA GLN A 37 -12.94 -2.87 -3.23
C GLN A 37 -11.58 -3.52 -3.54
N PRO A 38 -11.37 -3.96 -4.80
CA PRO A 38 -10.21 -4.76 -5.16
C PRO A 38 -8.88 -4.00 -5.05
N PHE A 39 -8.92 -2.66 -4.99
CA PHE A 39 -7.76 -1.79 -5.08
C PHE A 39 -7.47 -1.05 -3.76
N SER A 40 -7.63 -1.74 -2.65
CA SER A 40 -7.35 -1.25 -1.29
C SER A 40 -6.01 -1.73 -0.71
N GLY A 41 -5.11 -2.23 -1.56
CA GLY A 41 -3.81 -2.77 -1.19
C GLY A 41 -3.83 -4.26 -0.90
N GLY A 42 -2.64 -4.86 -0.84
CA GLY A 42 -2.41 -6.25 -0.43
C GLY A 42 -1.75 -6.31 0.95
N LEU A 43 -1.71 -7.50 1.55
CA LEU A 43 -1.18 -7.73 2.88
C LEU A 43 -0.20 -8.91 2.87
N ASN A 44 0.95 -8.77 3.55
CA ASN A 44 1.94 -9.84 3.66
C ASN A 44 2.12 -10.37 5.08
N SER A 45 2.10 -9.51 6.08
CA SER A 45 2.28 -9.87 7.48
C SER A 45 1.56 -8.87 8.39
N PRO A 46 0.25 -8.69 8.22
CA PRO A 46 -0.47 -7.63 8.90
C PRO A 46 -0.51 -7.86 10.42
N GLN A 47 -0.21 -6.82 11.17
CA GLN A 47 -0.56 -6.69 12.59
C GLN A 47 -1.75 -5.76 12.66
N VAL A 48 -2.82 -6.18 13.29
CA VAL A 48 -4.09 -5.45 13.23
C VAL A 48 -4.56 -5.03 14.60
N GLN A 49 -5.24 -3.88 14.65
CA GLN A 49 -5.99 -3.43 15.81
C GLN A 49 -7.30 -2.81 15.37
N TRP A 50 -8.34 -3.09 16.12
CA TRP A 50 -9.66 -2.51 15.97
C TRP A 50 -9.85 -1.39 16.97
N VAL A 51 -10.27 -0.21 16.51
CA VAL A 51 -10.45 0.98 17.34
C VAL A 51 -11.67 1.74 16.85
N ASN A 52 -12.59 2.10 17.75
CA ASN A 52 -13.65 3.06 17.40
C ASN A 52 -13.01 4.45 17.32
N TRP A 53 -12.73 4.88 16.09
CA TRP A 53 -11.93 6.07 15.82
C TRP A 53 -12.76 7.34 15.64
N ASP A 54 -13.94 7.22 15.10
CA ASP A 54 -14.81 8.37 14.78
C ASP A 54 -16.10 8.44 15.63
N ASP A 55 -16.16 7.64 16.72
CA ASP A 55 -17.28 7.57 17.67
C ASP A 55 -18.61 7.08 17.04
N ASP A 56 -18.55 6.36 15.94
CA ASP A 56 -19.73 5.70 15.38
C ASP A 56 -19.96 4.29 15.98
N ILE A 57 -20.67 3.39 15.30
CA ILE A 57 -20.95 2.05 15.84
C ILE A 57 -19.91 1.01 15.40
N GLU A 58 -19.27 1.24 14.26
CA GLU A 58 -18.27 0.38 13.70
C GLU A 58 -16.90 0.71 14.30
N ASN A 59 -16.00 -0.27 14.36
CA ASN A 59 -14.59 -0.05 14.66
C ASN A 59 -13.79 0.02 13.36
N GLU A 60 -12.94 1.03 13.27
CA GLU A 60 -11.96 1.15 12.20
C GLU A 60 -10.84 0.14 12.38
N LEU A 61 -10.26 -0.24 11.25
CA LEU A 61 -9.18 -1.20 11.19
C LEU A 61 -7.85 -0.51 10.95
N PHE A 62 -6.94 -0.63 11.91
CA PHE A 62 -5.55 -0.20 11.78
C PHE A 62 -4.67 -1.39 11.46
N ILE A 63 -3.82 -1.26 10.43
CA ILE A 63 -2.93 -2.33 9.96
C ILE A 63 -1.49 -1.84 9.84
N LEU A 64 -0.58 -2.51 10.50
CA LEU A 64 0.86 -2.41 10.28
C LEU A 64 1.33 -3.62 9.47
N ASP A 65 1.97 -3.41 8.33
CA ASP A 65 2.45 -4.50 7.48
C ASP A 65 3.96 -4.36 7.19
N GLU A 66 4.49 -5.12 6.24
CA GLU A 66 5.92 -5.20 5.91
C GLU A 66 6.58 -3.86 5.53
N ASP A 67 5.81 -2.89 5.06
CA ASP A 67 6.28 -1.53 4.78
C ASP A 67 6.52 -0.70 6.05
N SER A 68 6.15 -1.24 7.21
CA SER A 68 6.37 -0.67 8.54
C SER A 68 5.69 0.68 8.78
N CYS A 69 4.60 0.97 8.05
CA CYS A 69 3.72 2.13 8.24
C CYS A 69 2.31 1.64 8.65
N VAL A 70 1.64 2.36 9.52
CA VAL A 70 0.27 2.01 9.91
C VAL A 70 -0.72 2.60 8.92
N ARG A 71 -1.63 1.77 8.43
CA ARG A 71 -2.73 2.15 7.54
C ARG A 71 -4.03 2.16 8.32
N LEU A 72 -4.86 3.15 8.03
CA LEU A 72 -6.22 3.27 8.60
C LEU A 72 -7.25 2.97 7.54
N TYR A 73 -8.15 2.06 7.86
CA TYR A 73 -9.28 1.67 7.02
C TYR A 73 -10.59 1.87 7.77
N ASP A 74 -11.57 2.44 7.08
CA ASP A 74 -12.96 2.51 7.49
C ASP A 74 -13.69 1.24 7.02
N TYR A 75 -14.48 0.63 7.90
CA TYR A 75 -15.30 -0.53 7.59
C TYR A 75 -16.71 -0.08 7.18
N ILE A 76 -17.08 -0.36 5.95
CA ILE A 76 -18.36 0.02 5.39
C ILE A 76 -19.22 -1.22 5.20
N ASN A 77 -20.44 -1.17 5.74
CA ASN A 77 -21.44 -2.21 5.57
C ASN A 77 -22.69 -1.62 4.94
N ASP A 78 -22.86 -1.79 3.62
CA ASP A 78 -23.96 -1.22 2.86
C ASP A 78 -24.75 -2.28 2.07
N GLN A 79 -25.64 -1.83 1.15
CA GLN A 79 -26.48 -2.73 0.35
C GLN A 79 -25.66 -3.56 -0.68
N GLN A 80 -24.41 -3.21 -0.96
CA GLN A 80 -23.52 -3.93 -1.87
C GLN A 80 -22.73 -5.01 -1.16
N GLY A 81 -22.60 -4.90 0.16
CA GLY A 81 -21.85 -5.81 1.03
C GLY A 81 -20.94 -5.06 1.99
N SER A 82 -20.09 -5.80 2.67
CA SER A 82 -19.10 -5.23 3.59
C SER A 82 -17.73 -5.11 2.90
N TYR A 83 -17.08 -3.97 3.07
CA TYR A 83 -15.76 -3.71 2.48
C TYR A 83 -14.97 -2.67 3.28
N PHE A 84 -13.68 -2.57 3.00
CA PHE A 84 -12.79 -1.59 3.63
C PHE A 84 -12.44 -0.47 2.67
N ARG A 85 -12.57 0.77 3.14
CA ARG A 85 -12.10 1.97 2.46
C ARG A 85 -10.85 2.48 3.17
N ILE A 86 -9.76 2.65 2.42
CA ILE A 86 -8.56 3.26 2.99
C ILE A 86 -8.80 4.74 3.23
N LEU A 87 -8.53 5.19 4.46
CA LEU A 87 -8.59 6.60 4.85
C LEU A 87 -7.20 7.22 4.87
N ASP A 88 -6.21 6.48 5.37
CA ASP A 88 -4.83 6.91 5.46
C ASP A 88 -3.90 5.71 5.30
N ALA A 89 -2.90 5.80 4.44
CA ALA A 89 -1.92 4.73 4.25
C ALA A 89 -0.62 4.94 5.04
N ASN A 90 -0.51 6.03 5.78
CA ASN A 90 0.62 6.34 6.66
C ASN A 90 0.17 7.18 7.86
N PHE A 91 -0.60 6.58 8.72
CA PHE A 91 -1.20 7.24 9.88
C PHE A 91 -0.15 7.97 10.72
N GLY A 92 -0.39 9.27 10.94
CA GLY A 92 0.49 10.14 11.70
C GLY A 92 1.87 10.38 11.10
N ASP A 93 2.07 10.10 9.80
CA ASP A 93 3.35 10.24 9.08
C ASP A 93 4.52 9.48 9.74
N LEU A 94 4.22 8.37 10.44
CA LEU A 94 5.19 7.59 11.19
C LEU A 94 5.35 6.19 10.61
N CYS A 95 6.51 5.93 10.02
CA CYS A 95 6.91 4.61 9.51
C CYS A 95 8.09 4.02 10.30
N TYR A 96 8.61 2.88 9.84
CA TYR A 96 9.67 2.09 10.48
C TYR A 96 9.26 1.51 11.83
N LEU A 97 7.99 1.06 11.91
CA LEU A 97 7.45 0.42 13.11
C LEU A 97 7.61 -1.09 13.05
N ASN A 98 7.86 -1.71 14.21
CA ASN A 98 7.80 -3.14 14.41
C ASN A 98 6.48 -3.58 15.04
N TRP A 99 5.84 -2.69 15.78
CA TRP A 99 4.62 -2.95 16.53
C TRP A 99 3.97 -1.63 16.94
N PHE A 100 2.65 -1.65 17.13
CA PHE A 100 1.87 -0.52 17.66
C PHE A 100 0.67 -1.02 18.47
N GLN A 101 0.14 -0.17 19.34
CA GLN A 101 -1.15 -0.33 20.02
C GLN A 101 -1.73 1.04 20.37
N PHE A 102 -3.04 1.19 20.17
CA PHE A 102 -3.80 2.30 20.74
C PHE A 102 -4.30 1.86 22.13
N VAL A 103 -4.03 2.65 23.14
CA VAL A 103 -4.39 2.36 24.52
C VAL A 103 -4.44 3.65 25.32
N ASP A 104 -5.46 3.85 26.16
CA ASP A 104 -5.51 4.93 27.14
C ASP A 104 -4.56 4.56 28.30
N ILE A 105 -3.26 4.78 28.05
CA ILE A 105 -2.21 4.28 28.94
C ILE A 105 -2.07 5.08 30.23
N ASP A 106 -2.51 6.35 30.21
CA ASP A 106 -2.45 7.25 31.37
C ASP A 106 -3.81 7.45 32.07
N LEU A 107 -4.84 6.81 31.53
CA LEU A 107 -6.22 6.77 32.06
C LEU A 107 -6.89 8.16 32.11
N ASP A 108 -6.61 9.02 31.14
CA ASP A 108 -7.23 10.33 31.03
C ASP A 108 -8.52 10.32 30.19
N GLY A 109 -8.80 9.22 29.48
CA GLY A 109 -9.97 8.97 28.66
C GLY A 109 -9.77 9.21 27.17
N GLU A 110 -8.58 9.60 26.75
CA GLU A 110 -8.16 9.68 25.35
C GLU A 110 -7.23 8.49 25.04
N LEU A 111 -7.07 8.14 23.77
CA LEU A 111 -6.16 7.06 23.39
C LEU A 111 -4.78 7.61 23.03
N GLU A 112 -3.73 6.99 23.56
CA GLU A 112 -2.37 7.19 23.07
C GLU A 112 -2.02 6.14 22.01
N PHE A 113 -1.15 6.56 21.10
CA PHE A 113 -0.49 5.65 20.16
C PHE A 113 0.84 5.19 20.76
N VAL A 114 0.93 3.93 21.17
CA VAL A 114 2.17 3.35 21.68
C VAL A 114 2.80 2.49 20.59
N ALA A 115 4.08 2.74 20.29
CA ALA A 115 4.74 2.06 19.20
C ALA A 115 6.19 1.66 19.49
N GLN A 116 6.65 0.59 18.86
CA GLN A 116 8.05 0.21 18.81
C GLN A 116 8.64 0.57 17.46
N ILE A 117 9.57 1.54 17.43
CA ILE A 117 10.26 1.93 16.22
C ILE A 117 11.38 0.94 15.90
N PHE A 118 11.56 0.61 14.62
CA PHE A 118 12.66 -0.21 14.13
C PHE A 118 14.01 0.46 14.40
N ASN A 119 14.56 0.17 15.57
CA ASN A 119 15.88 0.62 15.97
C ASN A 119 16.54 -0.41 16.87
N SER A 120 17.81 -0.21 17.23
CA SER A 120 18.56 -1.16 18.06
C SER A 120 18.18 -1.18 19.54
N SER A 121 17.23 -0.36 19.98
CA SER A 121 16.93 -0.18 21.39
C SER A 121 15.71 -0.96 21.88
N ASN A 122 14.85 -1.44 20.98
CA ASN A 122 13.63 -2.20 21.30
C ASN A 122 12.70 -1.51 22.34
N GLN A 123 12.67 -0.18 22.32
CA GLN A 123 11.92 0.65 23.27
C GLN A 123 10.51 0.92 22.74
N MET A 124 9.55 1.01 23.67
CA MET A 124 8.21 1.50 23.37
C MET A 124 8.19 3.02 23.54
N GLN A 125 7.62 3.71 22.56
CA GLN A 125 7.42 5.17 22.58
C GLN A 125 5.93 5.47 22.66
N VAL A 126 5.58 6.50 23.40
CA VAL A 126 4.20 6.96 23.60
C VAL A 126 4.01 8.27 22.86
N TYR A 127 2.95 8.34 22.09
CA TYR A 127 2.57 9.52 21.31
C TYR A 127 1.15 9.93 21.70
N GLU A 128 0.97 11.22 22.00
CA GLU A 128 -0.36 11.85 22.03
C GLU A 128 -0.88 12.02 20.60
N ILE A 129 -2.19 11.93 20.45
CA ILE A 129 -2.88 12.06 19.17
C ILE A 129 -3.68 13.37 19.19
N LEU A 130 -3.35 14.29 18.29
CA LEU A 130 -4.05 15.56 18.15
C LEU A 130 -4.30 15.86 16.67
N ASP A 131 -5.55 15.96 16.27
CA ASP A 131 -5.96 16.19 14.87
C ASP A 131 -5.30 15.20 13.88
N ASN A 132 -5.21 13.90 14.24
CA ASN A 132 -4.51 12.80 13.54
C ASN A 132 -2.98 12.97 13.43
N GLU A 133 -2.40 13.95 14.09
CA GLU A 133 -0.95 14.11 14.20
C GLU A 133 -0.42 13.44 15.46
N LEU A 134 0.70 12.73 15.35
CA LEU A 134 1.38 12.05 16.44
C LEU A 134 2.44 12.95 17.07
N THR A 135 2.30 13.25 18.34
CA THR A 135 3.28 14.01 19.10
C THR A 135 3.98 13.12 20.12
N LEU A 136 5.29 12.91 19.97
CA LEU A 136 6.06 12.09 20.91
C LEU A 136 6.05 12.71 22.32
N VAL A 137 5.52 11.98 23.28
CA VAL A 137 5.53 12.34 24.71
C VAL A 137 6.79 11.81 25.39
N GLY A 138 7.08 10.51 25.20
CA GLY A 138 8.24 9.89 25.83
C GLY A 138 8.37 8.42 25.53
N SER A 139 9.03 7.67 26.42
CA SER A 139 9.21 6.24 26.32
C SER A 139 8.69 5.54 27.57
N VAL A 140 8.16 4.35 27.42
CA VAL A 140 7.71 3.53 28.54
C VAL A 140 8.90 3.08 29.37
N MET A 141 8.89 3.43 30.67
CA MET A 141 10.02 3.26 31.56
C MET A 141 9.68 2.37 32.77
N GLN A 142 10.69 1.69 33.26
CA GLN A 142 10.63 1.05 34.59
C GLN A 142 10.99 2.07 35.69
N SER A 143 10.45 1.90 36.88
CA SER A 143 10.73 2.74 38.06
C SER A 143 12.22 2.83 38.44
N ASN A 144 13.03 1.89 37.98
CA ASN A 144 14.48 1.90 38.18
C ASN A 144 15.24 2.73 37.12
N GLY A 145 14.54 3.39 36.19
CA GLY A 145 15.10 4.19 35.10
C GLY A 145 15.56 3.39 33.89
N SER A 146 15.26 2.10 33.81
CA SER A 146 15.48 1.29 32.61
C SER A 146 14.26 1.35 31.69
N PHE A 147 14.42 1.10 30.39
CA PHE A 147 13.29 1.02 29.47
C PHE A 147 12.51 -0.28 29.67
N VAL A 148 11.20 -0.25 29.43
CA VAL A 148 10.40 -1.42 29.11
C VAL A 148 10.73 -1.80 27.68
N ILE A 149 11.04 -3.07 27.44
CA ILE A 149 11.49 -3.55 26.13
C ILE A 149 10.74 -4.82 25.74
N SER A 150 10.50 -4.97 24.43
CA SER A 150 10.10 -6.21 23.77
C SER A 150 11.08 -6.51 22.63
N ASP A 151 11.30 -7.78 22.33
CA ASP A 151 12.09 -8.14 21.15
C ASP A 151 11.32 -7.72 19.88
N SER A 152 12.01 -7.20 18.88
CA SER A 152 11.41 -6.64 17.64
C SER A 152 10.63 -7.65 16.79
N VAL A 153 10.73 -8.92 17.10
CA VAL A 153 9.97 -9.99 16.42
C VAL A 153 8.71 -10.43 17.20
N MET A 154 8.49 -9.86 18.39
CA MET A 154 7.32 -10.14 19.21
C MET A 154 6.20 -9.16 18.89
N VAL A 155 4.97 -9.58 19.15
CA VAL A 155 3.78 -8.73 19.16
C VAL A 155 3.29 -8.69 20.62
N PRO A 156 3.74 -7.69 21.41
CA PRO A 156 3.35 -7.53 22.80
C PRO A 156 1.95 -6.92 22.91
N THR A 157 1.43 -6.85 24.15
CA THR A 157 0.14 -6.19 24.40
C THR A 157 0.12 -5.52 25.77
N PHE A 158 -0.72 -4.49 25.90
CA PHE A 158 -1.14 -3.92 27.17
C PHE A 158 -2.51 -4.51 27.54
N ALA A 159 -2.69 -4.94 28.78
CA ALA A 159 -3.95 -5.49 29.27
C ALA A 159 -4.12 -5.23 30.78
N ASP A 160 -5.33 -4.89 31.20
CA ASP A 160 -5.72 -4.84 32.63
C ASP A 160 -6.06 -6.26 33.07
N ILE A 161 -5.02 -7.06 33.40
CA ILE A 161 -5.17 -8.50 33.66
C ILE A 161 -5.75 -8.80 35.03
N ASP A 162 -5.62 -7.89 35.99
CA ASP A 162 -6.07 -8.04 37.35
C ASP A 162 -7.19 -7.08 37.77
N SER A 163 -7.78 -6.42 36.79
CA SER A 163 -8.94 -5.51 36.91
C SER A 163 -8.75 -4.43 38.00
N ASP A 164 -7.52 -3.95 38.16
CA ASP A 164 -7.24 -2.85 39.08
C ASP A 164 -7.45 -1.48 38.44
N GLY A 165 -7.69 -1.45 37.13
CA GLY A 165 -8.08 -0.30 36.33
C GLY A 165 -6.91 0.34 35.60
N ASP A 166 -5.71 -0.24 35.66
CA ASP A 166 -4.59 0.20 34.83
C ASP A 166 -4.09 -0.91 33.90
N TYR A 167 -3.29 -0.55 32.89
CA TYR A 167 -2.83 -1.51 31.88
C TYR A 167 -1.42 -1.99 32.19
N ASP A 168 -1.26 -3.28 32.39
CA ASP A 168 0.02 -3.98 32.50
C ASP A 168 0.60 -4.28 31.12
N PHE A 169 1.91 -4.43 31.01
CA PHE A 169 2.58 -4.73 29.76
C PHE A 169 3.09 -6.18 29.71
N PHE A 170 2.73 -6.87 28.64
CA PHE A 170 3.10 -8.27 28.40
C PHE A 170 3.86 -8.41 27.09
N THR A 171 4.92 -9.21 27.09
CA THR A 171 5.65 -9.59 25.88
C THR A 171 6.09 -11.04 25.92
N GLY A 172 6.00 -11.70 24.76
CA GLY A 172 6.56 -13.03 24.59
C GLY A 172 8.09 -13.02 24.57
N ASN A 173 8.68 -14.18 24.76
CA ASN A 173 10.13 -14.41 24.67
C ASN A 173 10.44 -15.51 23.66
N ILE A 174 11.59 -15.42 23.00
CA ILE A 174 12.09 -16.42 22.03
C ILE A 174 12.15 -17.84 22.60
N ILE A 175 12.21 -17.98 23.93
CA ILE A 175 12.25 -19.27 24.59
C ILE A 175 10.86 -19.85 24.93
N GLY A 176 9.77 -19.15 24.57
CA GLY A 176 8.40 -19.60 24.79
C GLY A 176 7.84 -19.27 26.19
N THR A 177 8.29 -18.19 26.80
CA THR A 177 7.77 -17.67 28.08
C THR A 177 7.14 -16.29 27.89
N VAL A 178 6.35 -15.84 28.87
CA VAL A 178 5.78 -14.49 28.92
C VAL A 178 6.51 -13.66 29.96
N THR A 179 6.92 -12.46 29.58
CA THR A 179 7.39 -11.43 30.52
C THR A 179 6.22 -10.51 30.85
N MET A 180 6.07 -10.19 32.13
CA MET A 180 5.10 -9.22 32.63
C MET A 180 5.83 -8.07 33.32
N TYR A 181 5.37 -6.85 33.00
CA TYR A 181 5.69 -5.63 33.73
C TYR A 181 4.39 -5.04 34.27
N GLU A 182 4.34 -4.86 35.59
CA GLU A 182 3.21 -4.27 36.32
C GLU A 182 3.27 -2.73 36.20
N ASN A 183 2.17 -2.11 35.87
CA ASN A 183 1.98 -0.66 35.96
C ASN A 183 1.96 -0.25 37.43
N ILE A 184 2.65 0.80 37.80
CA ILE A 184 2.70 1.30 39.19
C ILE A 184 2.24 2.76 39.32
N GLY A 185 1.57 3.25 38.28
CA GLY A 185 1.02 4.59 38.19
C GLY A 185 1.92 5.59 37.46
N LEU A 186 1.40 6.81 37.29
CA LEU A 186 2.01 7.85 36.47
C LEU A 186 3.37 8.32 37.00
N GLY A 187 4.35 8.41 36.09
CA GLY A 187 5.63 9.05 36.31
C GLY A 187 5.56 10.58 36.30
N GLU A 188 6.72 11.24 36.42
CA GLU A 188 6.81 12.72 36.42
C GLU A 188 6.48 13.32 35.03
N ASP A 189 6.60 12.55 33.97
CA ASP A 189 6.34 12.92 32.57
C ASP A 189 4.90 12.65 32.10
N GLY A 190 4.06 12.11 32.98
CA GLY A 190 2.68 11.74 32.66
C GLY A 190 2.52 10.34 32.08
N ILE A 191 3.61 9.67 31.74
CA ILE A 191 3.59 8.26 31.27
C ILE A 191 3.67 7.33 32.47
N PRO A 192 2.92 6.20 32.51
CA PRO A 192 3.04 5.22 33.58
C PRO A 192 4.45 4.63 33.71
N GLU A 193 4.89 4.42 34.94
CA GLU A 193 6.09 3.68 35.26
C GLU A 193 5.75 2.22 35.52
N PHE A 194 6.64 1.32 35.13
CA PHE A 194 6.45 -0.12 35.24
C PHE A 194 7.49 -0.79 36.15
N ASN A 195 7.12 -1.90 36.75
CA ASN A 195 8.03 -2.81 37.43
C ASN A 195 8.07 -4.17 36.74
N LEU A 196 9.24 -4.68 36.41
CA LEU A 196 9.39 -6.06 35.96
C LEU A 196 8.99 -7.02 37.09
N ILE A 197 7.92 -7.79 36.88
CA ILE A 197 7.45 -8.81 37.80
C ILE A 197 8.13 -10.15 37.53
N SER A 198 8.13 -10.61 36.27
CA SER A 198 8.70 -11.92 35.94
C SER A 198 9.04 -12.00 34.43
N PHE A 199 10.10 -12.73 34.12
CA PHE A 199 10.38 -13.20 32.74
C PHE A 199 9.66 -14.52 32.42
N GLU A 200 9.07 -15.16 33.42
CA GLU A 200 8.33 -16.42 33.33
C GLU A 200 7.02 -16.29 34.10
N TRP A 201 6.20 -15.31 33.65
CA TRP A 201 4.94 -14.99 34.30
C TRP A 201 4.03 -16.22 34.37
N GLN A 202 3.43 -16.48 35.52
CA GLN A 202 2.55 -17.63 35.82
C GLN A 202 3.18 -19.01 35.48
N ASN A 203 4.51 -19.08 35.28
CA ASN A 203 5.24 -20.27 34.82
C ASN A 203 4.73 -20.80 33.46
N ILE A 204 4.29 -19.92 32.61
CA ILE A 204 3.90 -20.24 31.22
C ILE A 204 5.14 -20.63 30.44
N TRP A 205 5.13 -21.87 29.91
CA TRP A 205 6.17 -22.40 29.05
C TRP A 205 5.53 -23.10 27.86
N ILE A 206 5.58 -22.50 26.69
CA ILE A 206 5.15 -23.12 25.45
C ILE A 206 6.38 -23.72 24.78
N ILE A 207 6.52 -25.03 24.88
CA ILE A 207 7.67 -25.78 24.36
C ILE A 207 7.18 -26.68 23.24
N GLY A 208 7.73 -26.52 22.04
CA GLY A 208 7.43 -27.39 20.90
C GLY A 208 7.81 -28.85 21.12
N PRO A 209 7.32 -29.76 20.28
CA PRO A 209 7.47 -31.19 20.42
C PRO A 209 8.91 -31.71 20.36
N SER A 210 9.88 -30.87 20.04
CA SER A 210 11.30 -31.20 20.17
C SER A 210 12.05 -30.09 20.90
N MET A 211 12.83 -30.43 21.94
CA MET A 211 13.69 -29.48 22.69
C MET A 211 14.69 -28.67 21.83
N SER A 212 14.76 -28.91 20.53
CA SER A 212 15.58 -28.19 19.57
C SER A 212 14.83 -27.10 18.80
N ASN A 213 13.52 -27.05 18.88
CA ASN A 213 12.70 -26.02 18.23
C ASN A 213 12.56 -24.84 19.18
N ARG A 214 13.21 -23.74 18.84
CA ARG A 214 12.98 -22.47 19.48
C ARG A 214 11.59 -22.01 19.05
N HIS A 215 10.71 -21.71 19.99
CA HIS A 215 9.53 -20.91 19.74
C HIS A 215 10.05 -19.49 19.51
N GLY A 216 10.06 -19.06 18.26
CA GLY A 216 10.40 -17.69 17.91
C GLY A 216 9.17 -16.82 18.07
N ALA A 217 9.22 -15.58 17.64
CA ALA A 217 8.16 -14.58 17.67
C ALA A 217 6.78 -15.06 18.16
N SER A 218 6.30 -14.52 19.24
CA SER A 218 4.94 -14.75 19.74
C SER A 218 4.12 -13.50 19.64
N ALA A 219 2.87 -13.64 19.22
CA ALA A 219 1.83 -12.64 19.36
C ALA A 219 0.94 -13.06 20.53
N ILE A 220 0.72 -12.17 21.46
CA ILE A 220 -0.10 -12.42 22.65
C ILE A 220 -1.24 -11.42 22.71
N GLU A 221 -2.43 -11.94 23.02
CA GLU A 221 -3.65 -11.16 23.19
C GLU A 221 -4.38 -11.67 24.41
N PHE A 222 -4.97 -10.78 25.21
CA PHE A 222 -5.81 -11.12 26.34
C PHE A 222 -7.25 -10.79 26.03
N VAL A 223 -8.12 -11.79 26.16
CA VAL A 223 -9.55 -11.69 25.85
C VAL A 223 -10.33 -12.70 26.67
N ASP A 224 -11.55 -12.38 27.08
CA ASP A 224 -12.48 -13.30 27.72
C ASP A 224 -13.07 -14.24 26.66
N ILE A 225 -12.41 -15.40 26.41
CA ILE A 225 -12.80 -16.33 25.34
C ILE A 225 -14.02 -17.17 25.71
N ASP A 226 -14.17 -17.52 26.98
CA ASP A 226 -15.25 -18.39 27.43
C ASP A 226 -16.40 -17.66 28.14
N SER A 227 -16.34 -16.34 28.16
CA SER A 227 -17.37 -15.43 28.67
C SER A 227 -17.64 -15.62 30.16
N ASP A 228 -16.62 -15.94 30.93
CA ASP A 228 -16.73 -16.06 32.37
C ASP A 228 -16.40 -14.79 33.17
N GLY A 229 -15.92 -13.77 32.45
CA GLY A 229 -15.67 -12.39 32.90
C GLY A 229 -14.24 -12.13 33.31
N ASP A 230 -13.31 -13.05 33.11
CA ASP A 230 -11.88 -12.81 33.26
C ASP A 230 -11.11 -13.00 31.95
N LEU A 231 -9.91 -12.41 31.85
CA LEU A 231 -9.13 -12.43 30.64
C LEU A 231 -8.30 -13.69 30.50
N ASP A 232 -8.45 -14.37 29.37
CA ASP A 232 -7.66 -15.52 28.95
C ASP A 232 -6.49 -15.12 28.08
N LEU A 233 -5.44 -15.93 28.04
CA LEU A 233 -4.31 -15.71 27.16
C LEU A 233 -4.48 -16.45 25.83
N CYS A 234 -4.57 -15.71 24.75
CA CYS A 234 -4.47 -16.20 23.39
C CYS A 234 -3.03 -16.00 22.89
N TRP A 235 -2.40 -17.08 22.42
CA TRP A 235 -0.98 -17.06 22.03
C TRP A 235 -0.80 -17.59 20.61
N GLY A 236 -0.32 -16.74 19.72
CA GLY A 236 0.19 -17.14 18.41
C GLY A 236 1.69 -17.40 18.45
N ASP A 237 2.15 -18.40 17.75
CA ASP A 237 3.56 -18.80 17.72
C ASP A 237 4.09 -18.81 16.26
N TYR A 238 5.34 -18.45 16.08
CA TYR A 238 5.95 -18.41 14.74
C TYR A 238 6.00 -19.77 14.04
N PHE A 239 6.13 -20.86 14.81
CA PHE A 239 6.32 -22.21 14.27
C PHE A 239 5.12 -23.13 14.45
N GLN A 240 4.03 -22.67 15.05
CA GLN A 240 2.82 -23.45 15.23
C GLN A 240 1.75 -23.06 14.23
N ALA A 241 1.09 -24.06 13.69
CA ALA A 241 0.05 -23.85 12.71
C ALA A 241 -1.27 -23.33 13.32
N SER A 242 -1.46 -23.45 14.63
CA SER A 242 -2.66 -23.04 15.33
C SER A 242 -2.36 -22.06 16.46
N LEU A 243 -3.37 -21.67 17.21
CA LEU A 243 -3.27 -20.87 18.43
C LEU A 243 -3.18 -21.76 19.67
N TYR A 244 -2.48 -21.27 20.68
CA TYR A 244 -2.57 -21.79 22.04
C TYR A 244 -3.52 -20.92 22.86
N ILE A 245 -4.43 -21.54 23.61
CA ILE A 245 -5.26 -20.86 24.58
C ILE A 245 -4.89 -21.36 25.99
N ILE A 246 -4.70 -20.42 26.88
CA ILE A 246 -4.46 -20.71 28.31
C ILE A 246 -5.54 -19.97 29.08
N PHE A 247 -6.52 -20.73 29.56
CA PHE A 247 -7.63 -20.16 30.30
C PHE A 247 -7.19 -19.64 31.67
N ASN A 248 -7.73 -18.50 32.05
CA ASN A 248 -7.71 -18.04 33.43
C ASN A 248 -8.76 -18.83 34.24
N ILE A 249 -8.34 -19.48 35.28
CA ILE A 249 -9.22 -20.25 36.17
C ILE A 249 -9.33 -19.59 37.56
N GLY A 250 -8.89 -18.36 37.64
CA GLY A 250 -8.88 -17.55 38.86
C GLY A 250 -10.10 -16.66 39.00
N SER A 251 -9.89 -15.37 38.94
CA SER A 251 -10.92 -14.33 38.85
C SER A 251 -10.31 -13.07 38.23
N PRO A 252 -11.14 -12.14 37.79
CA PRO A 252 -10.64 -10.89 37.22
C PRO A 252 -9.58 -10.20 38.07
N GLU A 253 -9.74 -10.16 39.40
CA GLU A 253 -8.80 -9.47 40.31
C GLU A 253 -7.62 -10.36 40.73
N ASN A 254 -7.65 -11.67 40.45
CA ASN A 254 -6.58 -12.59 40.82
C ASN A 254 -6.41 -13.68 39.74
N PRO A 255 -5.75 -13.35 38.62
CA PRO A 255 -5.62 -14.25 37.48
C PRO A 255 -4.75 -15.47 37.83
N ILE A 256 -5.20 -16.66 37.41
CA ILE A 256 -4.48 -17.94 37.53
C ILE A 256 -4.54 -18.65 36.18
N MET A 257 -3.45 -18.62 35.42
CA MET A 257 -3.39 -19.28 34.11
C MET A 257 -3.27 -20.80 34.24
N ASP A 258 -4.17 -21.55 33.61
CA ASP A 258 -4.15 -23.03 33.65
C ASP A 258 -3.10 -23.62 32.71
N VAL A 259 -1.83 -23.50 33.10
CA VAL A 259 -0.69 -24.07 32.36
C VAL A 259 -0.69 -25.57 32.29
N SER A 260 -1.55 -26.25 33.06
CA SER A 260 -1.66 -27.72 33.08
C SER A 260 -2.57 -28.25 31.97
N ASN A 261 -3.36 -27.38 31.36
CA ASN A 261 -4.43 -27.73 30.42
C ASN A 261 -4.45 -26.82 29.17
N ILE A 262 -3.27 -26.49 28.66
CA ILE A 262 -3.11 -25.63 27.48
C ILE A 262 -3.83 -26.23 26.28
N VAL A 263 -4.72 -25.48 25.68
CA VAL A 263 -5.32 -25.81 24.38
C VAL A 263 -4.32 -25.53 23.28
N THR A 264 -4.03 -26.51 22.44
CA THR A 264 -2.98 -26.41 21.40
C THR A 264 -3.53 -26.34 19.98
N GLU A 265 -4.83 -26.53 19.82
CA GLU A 265 -5.55 -26.48 18.55
C GLU A 265 -6.86 -25.73 18.78
N PHE A 266 -6.91 -24.48 18.31
CA PHE A 266 -8.07 -23.62 18.47
C PHE A 266 -8.43 -22.98 17.09
N PRO A 267 -9.74 -22.81 16.75
CA PRO A 267 -10.93 -23.32 17.46
C PRO A 267 -11.08 -24.85 17.44
N TYR A 268 -11.78 -25.41 18.42
CA TYR A 268 -11.85 -26.88 18.63
C TYR A 268 -12.41 -27.69 17.45
N ASN A 269 -13.34 -27.12 16.67
CA ASN A 269 -14.02 -27.85 15.59
C ASN A 269 -13.54 -27.44 14.18
N ASP A 270 -12.81 -26.35 14.10
CA ASP A 270 -12.31 -25.77 12.85
C ASP A 270 -10.95 -25.12 13.09
N SER A 271 -10.00 -25.96 13.49
CA SER A 271 -8.69 -25.48 13.95
C SER A 271 -7.97 -24.70 12.86
N ILE A 272 -7.39 -23.57 13.26
CA ILE A 272 -6.50 -22.78 12.43
C ILE A 272 -5.35 -23.65 11.95
N TYR A 273 -5.09 -23.61 10.66
CA TYR A 273 -3.97 -24.31 10.06
C TYR A 273 -3.21 -23.40 9.11
N THR A 274 -2.14 -22.80 9.59
CA THR A 274 -1.30 -21.86 8.85
C THR A 274 0.18 -22.28 8.90
N THR A 275 1.06 -21.45 8.35
CA THR A 275 2.51 -21.64 8.48
C THR A 275 3.09 -21.23 9.83
N GLY A 276 2.31 -20.61 10.67
CA GLY A 276 2.74 -19.99 11.91
C GLY A 276 2.77 -18.46 11.85
N ARG A 277 3.30 -17.84 12.90
CA ARG A 277 3.20 -16.41 13.19
C ARG A 277 1.75 -15.92 13.15
N ASN A 278 0.88 -16.71 13.78
CA ASN A 278 -0.52 -16.33 13.95
C ASN A 278 -0.61 -15.15 14.91
N MET A 279 -1.22 -14.06 14.46
CA MET A 279 -1.45 -12.87 15.30
C MET A 279 -2.96 -12.73 15.50
N PRO A 280 -3.49 -13.15 16.66
CA PRO A 280 -4.91 -13.05 16.94
C PRO A 280 -5.31 -11.60 17.24
N SER A 281 -6.54 -11.24 16.84
CA SER A 281 -7.23 -10.05 17.31
C SER A 281 -8.73 -10.33 17.37
N PHE A 282 -9.48 -9.57 18.13
CA PHE A 282 -10.89 -9.81 18.35
C PHE A 282 -11.72 -8.55 18.13
N ASN A 283 -12.87 -8.71 17.48
CA ASN A 283 -13.85 -7.63 17.28
C ASN A 283 -15.22 -8.25 17.02
N ASP A 284 -16.29 -7.64 17.50
CA ASP A 284 -17.66 -7.98 17.15
C ASP A 284 -18.02 -7.31 15.82
N ILE A 285 -17.72 -8.00 14.68
CA ILE A 285 -17.82 -7.39 13.35
C ILE A 285 -19.28 -7.35 12.81
N ASP A 286 -20.17 -8.16 13.36
CA ASP A 286 -21.57 -8.21 12.93
C ASP A 286 -22.57 -7.74 13.99
N PHE A 287 -22.06 -7.21 15.11
CA PHE A 287 -22.84 -6.60 16.21
C PHE A 287 -23.85 -7.56 16.85
N ASP A 288 -23.52 -8.85 16.92
CA ASP A 288 -24.36 -9.84 17.56
C ASP A 288 -24.08 -9.99 19.07
N GLY A 289 -22.99 -9.40 19.54
CA GLY A 289 -22.53 -9.36 20.92
C GLY A 289 -21.48 -10.40 21.27
N ASP A 290 -21.11 -11.25 20.33
CA ASP A 290 -20.04 -12.23 20.46
C ASP A 290 -18.76 -11.71 19.75
N LEU A 291 -17.59 -11.77 20.38
CA LEU A 291 -16.34 -11.37 19.72
C LEU A 291 -15.94 -12.38 18.66
N ASP A 292 -15.77 -11.93 17.41
CA ASP A 292 -15.22 -12.71 16.33
C ASP A 292 -13.69 -12.76 16.41
N LEU A 293 -13.10 -13.82 15.89
CA LEU A 293 -11.65 -14.02 15.91
C LEU A 293 -11.05 -13.72 14.53
N PHE A 294 -10.16 -12.77 14.50
CA PHE A 294 -9.33 -12.47 13.34
C PHE A 294 -7.93 -13.04 13.53
N ILE A 295 -7.41 -13.65 12.47
CA ILE A 295 -6.04 -14.15 12.46
C ILE A 295 -5.30 -13.56 11.29
N SER A 296 -4.32 -12.75 11.60
CA SER A 296 -3.34 -12.36 10.61
C SER A 296 -2.10 -13.24 10.70
N VAL A 297 -1.53 -13.59 9.54
CA VAL A 297 -0.42 -14.54 9.47
C VAL A 297 0.65 -14.09 8.49
N LEU A 298 1.87 -14.52 8.73
CA LEU A 298 2.93 -14.41 7.72
C LEU A 298 2.79 -15.58 6.74
N GLY A 299 2.15 -15.36 5.62
CA GLY A 299 1.93 -16.38 4.62
C GLY A 299 0.89 -17.41 5.06
N GLY A 300 -0.30 -17.30 4.50
CA GLY A 300 -1.41 -18.23 4.70
C GLY A 300 -1.09 -19.65 4.24
N ASP A 301 -2.07 -20.46 4.23
CA ASP A 301 -2.20 -21.82 3.73
C ASP A 301 -0.93 -22.70 3.57
N GLY A 302 -0.42 -23.16 4.68
CA GLY A 302 0.60 -24.24 4.71
C GLY A 302 1.98 -23.88 4.23
N GLY A 303 2.28 -22.57 4.11
CA GLY A 303 3.63 -22.22 4.18
C GLY A 303 4.31 -21.38 3.19
N ILE A 304 3.76 -20.67 2.29
CA ILE A 304 4.56 -19.75 1.49
C ILE A 304 3.66 -18.79 0.69
N GLN A 305 2.36 -18.92 0.80
CA GLN A 305 1.43 -18.02 0.15
C GLN A 305 1.30 -16.77 1.01
N LEU A 306 1.61 -15.63 0.42
CA LEU A 306 1.41 -14.33 1.03
C LEU A 306 0.02 -13.75 0.70
N ASP A 307 -0.80 -14.50 0.00
CA ASP A 307 -2.24 -14.35 -0.16
C ASP A 307 -2.98 -15.11 0.95
N ASN A 308 -4.18 -14.87 1.30
CA ASN A 308 -4.91 -15.56 2.37
C ASN A 308 -4.26 -15.44 3.76
N ASN A 309 -3.84 -14.25 4.11
CA ASN A 309 -3.10 -13.97 5.34
C ASN A 309 -3.88 -13.15 6.36
N PHE A 310 -5.18 -12.91 6.13
CA PHE A 310 -6.08 -12.26 7.06
C PHE A 310 -7.42 -12.99 7.11
N LEU A 311 -7.52 -13.91 8.09
CA LEU A 311 -8.62 -14.84 8.25
C LEU A 311 -9.67 -14.27 9.21
N LEU A 312 -10.95 -14.55 8.94
CA LEU A 312 -12.05 -14.33 9.86
C LEU A 312 -12.66 -15.68 10.28
N TYR A 313 -12.70 -15.93 11.58
CA TYR A 313 -13.48 -16.96 12.22
C TYR A 313 -14.66 -16.31 12.95
N LYS A 314 -15.85 -16.51 12.41
CA LYS A 314 -17.07 -15.98 13.00
C LYS A 314 -17.43 -16.78 14.24
N ASN A 315 -17.76 -16.07 15.34
CA ASN A 315 -18.25 -16.63 16.57
C ASN A 315 -19.79 -16.63 16.56
N THR A 316 -20.39 -17.70 17.03
CA THR A 316 -21.82 -17.76 17.29
C THR A 316 -22.03 -18.57 18.56
N ASP A 317 -22.44 -17.93 19.62
CA ASP A 317 -22.65 -18.56 20.95
C ASP A 317 -21.42 -19.36 21.42
N GLY A 318 -20.19 -18.84 21.21
CA GLY A 318 -18.93 -19.48 21.60
C GLY A 318 -18.41 -20.55 20.62
N VAL A 319 -19.01 -20.66 19.44
CA VAL A 319 -18.57 -21.59 18.38
C VAL A 319 -17.97 -20.81 17.22
N PHE A 320 -16.65 -20.89 17.08
CA PHE A 320 -15.91 -20.26 16.00
C PHE A 320 -15.89 -21.15 14.74
N SER A 321 -16.14 -20.55 13.59
CA SER A 321 -16.07 -21.20 12.27
C SER A 321 -15.42 -20.30 11.23
N LEU A 322 -14.54 -20.85 10.37
CA LEU A 322 -13.90 -20.09 9.32
C LEU A 322 -14.93 -19.54 8.33
N GLU A 323 -14.97 -18.24 8.15
CA GLU A 323 -15.80 -17.58 7.15
C GLU A 323 -15.01 -17.25 5.89
N THR A 324 -13.80 -16.68 6.03
CA THR A 324 -12.94 -16.32 4.91
C THR A 324 -11.46 -16.34 5.31
N THR A 325 -10.59 -16.58 4.34
CA THR A 325 -9.13 -16.45 4.48
C THR A 325 -8.58 -15.15 3.92
N ASN A 326 -9.40 -14.40 3.17
CA ASN A 326 -9.10 -13.08 2.64
C ASN A 326 -10.18 -12.10 3.10
N PHE A 327 -10.03 -11.60 4.32
CA PHE A 327 -11.05 -10.75 4.93
C PHE A 327 -11.15 -9.37 4.26
N MET A 328 -10.03 -8.81 3.81
CA MET A 328 -10.04 -7.51 3.11
C MET A 328 -10.73 -7.57 1.75
N LYS A 329 -10.84 -8.76 1.13
CA LYS A 329 -11.41 -8.95 -0.21
C LYS A 329 -10.83 -7.99 -1.26
N SER A 330 -9.54 -7.70 -1.13
CA SER A 330 -8.75 -6.96 -2.11
C SER A 330 -8.05 -7.92 -3.09
N VAL A 331 -7.59 -7.39 -4.22
CA VAL A 331 -6.65 -8.12 -5.08
C VAL A 331 -5.33 -8.20 -4.36
N ASP A 332 -4.87 -9.42 -4.11
CA ASP A 332 -3.59 -9.71 -3.50
C ASP A 332 -2.90 -10.85 -4.25
N LEU A 333 -1.78 -10.54 -4.88
CA LEU A 333 -1.02 -11.47 -5.72
C LEU A 333 0.36 -11.77 -5.12
N ASN A 334 0.47 -11.86 -3.83
CA ASN A 334 1.66 -12.22 -3.06
C ASN A 334 2.77 -11.16 -3.00
N SER A 335 3.19 -10.58 -4.13
CA SER A 335 4.30 -9.60 -4.12
C SER A 335 4.41 -8.83 -5.42
N ASN A 336 4.80 -7.58 -5.31
CA ASN A 336 5.19 -6.70 -6.43
C ASN A 336 4.35 -6.88 -7.68
N VAL A 337 3.20 -6.23 -7.71
CA VAL A 337 2.28 -6.27 -8.85
C VAL A 337 2.54 -5.09 -9.77
N VAL A 338 2.48 -5.33 -11.07
CA VAL A 338 2.62 -4.33 -12.13
C VAL A 338 1.34 -4.29 -12.93
N PRO A 339 0.50 -3.25 -12.80
CA PRO A 339 -0.70 -3.11 -13.58
C PRO A 339 -0.39 -2.57 -14.98
N GLU A 340 -1.11 -3.09 -15.98
CA GLU A 340 -1.21 -2.56 -17.32
C GLU A 340 -2.68 -2.51 -17.73
N LEU A 341 -3.12 -1.39 -18.28
CA LEU A 341 -4.50 -1.17 -18.72
C LEU A 341 -4.50 -0.86 -20.22
N VAL A 342 -5.16 -1.72 -20.98
CA VAL A 342 -5.16 -1.67 -22.44
C VAL A 342 -6.45 -2.22 -23.02
N ASP A 343 -6.99 -1.63 -24.07
CA ASP A 343 -8.09 -2.18 -24.87
C ASP A 343 -7.52 -3.21 -25.83
N ILE A 344 -7.40 -4.47 -25.34
CA ILE A 344 -6.67 -5.54 -26.04
C ILE A 344 -7.45 -6.14 -27.22
N ASP A 345 -8.76 -5.95 -27.27
CA ASP A 345 -9.62 -6.49 -28.31
C ASP A 345 -10.42 -5.43 -29.07
N SER A 346 -10.07 -4.16 -28.89
CA SER A 346 -10.64 -3.00 -29.57
C SER A 346 -12.17 -2.88 -29.41
N ASP A 347 -12.70 -3.28 -28.25
CA ASP A 347 -14.12 -3.14 -27.94
C ASP A 347 -14.48 -1.79 -27.29
N GLY A 348 -13.48 -1.00 -26.91
CA GLY A 348 -13.57 0.35 -26.36
C GLY A 348 -13.50 0.40 -24.84
N ASP A 349 -13.36 -0.74 -24.16
CA ASP A 349 -13.18 -0.86 -22.72
C ASP A 349 -11.73 -1.29 -22.41
N LEU A 350 -11.08 -0.66 -21.41
CA LEU A 350 -9.73 -1.06 -21.01
C LEU A 350 -9.79 -2.36 -20.21
N ASP A 351 -9.02 -3.34 -20.64
CA ASP A 351 -8.74 -4.59 -19.92
C ASP A 351 -7.57 -4.41 -18.95
N LEU A 352 -7.48 -5.28 -17.94
CA LEU A 352 -6.44 -5.21 -16.91
C LEU A 352 -5.51 -6.42 -16.97
N PHE A 353 -4.22 -6.15 -17.11
CA PHE A 353 -3.16 -7.14 -16.97
C PHE A 353 -2.37 -6.86 -15.70
N LEU A 354 -2.02 -7.90 -14.95
CA LEU A 354 -1.24 -7.81 -13.73
C LEU A 354 0.00 -8.69 -13.83
N GLY A 355 1.16 -8.06 -13.99
CA GLY A 355 2.45 -8.75 -13.90
C GLY A 355 2.85 -8.96 -12.44
N GLN A 356 3.38 -10.13 -12.11
CA GLN A 356 3.77 -10.53 -10.76
C GLN A 356 5.27 -10.79 -10.66
N ASP A 357 5.88 -10.43 -9.52
CA ASP A 357 7.31 -10.69 -9.29
C ASP A 357 7.59 -12.19 -9.21
N TYR A 358 6.90 -12.89 -8.32
CA TYR A 358 7.01 -14.34 -8.18
C TYR A 358 5.76 -14.93 -7.53
N ASN A 359 5.41 -16.14 -7.94
CA ASN A 359 4.35 -16.92 -7.32
C ASN A 359 4.97 -18.06 -6.50
N THR A 360 4.74 -18.04 -5.19
CA THR A 360 5.32 -18.99 -4.25
C THR A 360 4.64 -20.36 -4.26
N THR A 361 3.45 -20.46 -4.86
CA THR A 361 2.68 -21.71 -4.93
C THR A 361 3.22 -22.70 -5.96
N THR A 362 4.14 -22.25 -6.83
CA THR A 362 4.67 -23.05 -7.93
C THR A 362 6.13 -23.43 -7.73
N PHE A 363 6.54 -24.57 -8.27
CA PHE A 363 7.96 -24.95 -8.32
C PHE A 363 8.36 -25.35 -9.76
N PRO A 364 9.38 -24.71 -10.35
CA PRO A 364 10.18 -23.61 -9.80
C PRO A 364 9.35 -22.34 -9.60
N ILE A 365 9.73 -21.52 -8.62
CA ILE A 365 9.10 -20.22 -8.35
C ILE A 365 9.25 -19.33 -9.60
N ARG A 366 8.12 -18.82 -10.11
CA ARG A 366 8.04 -17.98 -11.32
C ARG A 366 7.02 -16.88 -11.13
N GLY A 367 7.19 -15.76 -11.84
CA GLY A 367 6.15 -14.77 -12.02
C GLY A 367 5.04 -15.25 -12.94
N ARG A 368 3.93 -14.57 -12.90
CA ARG A 368 2.77 -14.77 -13.77
C ARG A 368 2.28 -13.45 -14.32
N ILE A 369 1.57 -13.49 -15.43
CA ILE A 369 0.73 -12.39 -15.90
C ILE A 369 -0.71 -12.87 -15.78
N TYR A 370 -1.52 -12.14 -15.03
CA TYR A 370 -2.96 -12.35 -14.92
C TYR A 370 -3.65 -11.46 -15.94
N PHE A 371 -4.63 -11.99 -16.62
CA PHE A 371 -5.48 -11.26 -17.55
C PHE A 371 -6.91 -11.19 -17.03
N PHE A 372 -7.40 -10.00 -16.82
CA PHE A 372 -8.77 -9.72 -16.45
C PHE A 372 -9.45 -8.94 -17.58
N ARG A 373 -10.48 -9.56 -18.16
CA ARG A 373 -11.29 -8.89 -19.16
C ARG A 373 -12.27 -7.92 -18.51
N ASN A 374 -12.37 -6.72 -19.04
CA ASN A 374 -13.44 -5.80 -18.72
C ASN A 374 -14.74 -6.28 -19.42
N ILE A 375 -15.75 -6.61 -18.64
CA ILE A 375 -17.04 -7.08 -19.14
C ILE A 375 -18.13 -6.01 -19.09
N GLY A 376 -17.72 -4.74 -18.97
CA GLY A 376 -18.57 -3.57 -18.85
C GLY A 376 -18.92 -3.23 -17.40
N ASP A 377 -19.56 -2.08 -17.21
CA ASP A 377 -19.97 -1.56 -15.90
C ASP A 377 -18.83 -1.53 -14.85
N SER A 378 -17.60 -1.23 -15.28
CA SER A 378 -16.38 -1.25 -14.45
C SER A 378 -16.15 -2.59 -13.73
N THR A 379 -16.46 -3.69 -14.40
CA THR A 379 -16.26 -5.04 -13.87
C THR A 379 -15.17 -5.77 -14.63
N PHE A 380 -14.09 -6.14 -13.93
CA PHE A 380 -13.00 -6.96 -14.45
C PHE A 380 -13.19 -8.41 -14.01
N GLN A 381 -13.20 -9.32 -14.96
CA GLN A 381 -13.32 -10.76 -14.71
C GLN A 381 -12.03 -11.48 -15.07
N LEU A 382 -11.47 -12.26 -14.15
CA LEU A 382 -10.31 -13.10 -14.45
C LEU A 382 -10.63 -14.04 -15.60
N GLU A 383 -9.89 -13.92 -16.70
CA GLU A 383 -9.98 -14.77 -17.89
C GLU A 383 -8.84 -15.78 -17.94
N ASP A 384 -7.62 -15.34 -17.61
CA ASP A 384 -6.44 -16.20 -17.59
C ASP A 384 -5.50 -15.82 -16.45
N SER A 385 -5.18 -16.75 -15.57
CA SER A 385 -4.24 -16.58 -14.46
C SER A 385 -2.78 -16.89 -14.82
N GLU A 386 -2.53 -17.36 -16.05
CA GLU A 386 -1.21 -17.74 -16.56
C GLU A 386 -1.02 -17.28 -18.00
N PHE A 387 -1.46 -16.05 -18.30
CA PHE A 387 -1.33 -15.45 -19.61
C PHE A 387 0.12 -15.53 -20.11
N MET A 388 0.33 -16.05 -21.32
CA MET A 388 1.63 -16.44 -21.88
C MET A 388 2.31 -17.63 -21.20
N GLY A 389 1.65 -18.31 -20.25
CA GLY A 389 2.17 -19.48 -19.53
C GLY A 389 3.10 -19.12 -18.38
N THR A 390 3.72 -20.13 -17.76
CA THR A 390 4.49 -19.98 -16.50
C THR A 390 6.01 -19.89 -16.68
N ASP A 391 6.54 -20.00 -17.88
CA ASP A 391 8.01 -20.05 -18.13
C ASP A 391 8.55 -18.77 -18.79
N ILE A 392 7.99 -17.61 -18.38
CA ILE A 392 8.37 -16.28 -18.90
C ILE A 392 9.29 -15.51 -17.96
N GLY A 393 9.63 -16.06 -16.79
CA GLY A 393 10.59 -15.45 -15.85
C GLY A 393 9.97 -14.99 -14.53
N ASN A 394 10.63 -14.03 -13.90
CA ASN A 394 10.22 -13.39 -12.64
C ASN A 394 10.22 -11.88 -12.83
N SER A 395 9.57 -11.15 -11.92
CA SER A 395 9.48 -9.67 -11.94
C SER A 395 8.93 -9.19 -13.28
N LEU A 396 7.77 -9.70 -13.64
CA LEU A 396 7.19 -9.47 -14.95
C LEU A 396 6.57 -8.08 -15.04
N HIS A 397 6.94 -7.36 -16.08
CA HIS A 397 6.43 -6.03 -16.39
C HIS A 397 5.86 -6.04 -17.81
N PRO A 398 4.58 -6.40 -17.98
CA PRO A 398 3.94 -6.43 -19.28
C PRO A 398 3.64 -5.00 -19.76
N ILE A 399 3.77 -4.77 -21.06
CA ILE A 399 3.31 -3.58 -21.76
C ILE A 399 2.90 -3.95 -23.17
N PHE A 400 1.87 -3.28 -23.69
CA PHE A 400 1.32 -3.53 -25.01
C PHE A 400 1.43 -2.30 -25.89
N GLU A 401 2.00 -2.44 -27.10
CA GLU A 401 2.19 -1.36 -28.05
C GLU A 401 2.14 -1.87 -29.50
N ASP A 402 1.55 -1.08 -30.40
CA ASP A 402 1.61 -1.29 -31.85
C ASP A 402 2.96 -0.79 -32.38
N ILE A 403 4.02 -1.61 -32.16
CA ILE A 403 5.41 -1.18 -32.38
C ILE A 403 5.79 -1.12 -33.86
N ASP A 404 5.07 -1.83 -34.71
CA ASP A 404 5.34 -1.91 -36.16
C ASP A 404 4.26 -1.25 -37.03
N SER A 405 3.30 -0.56 -36.39
CA SER A 405 2.21 0.16 -37.02
C SER A 405 1.35 -0.68 -37.96
N ASP A 406 1.13 -1.94 -37.62
CA ASP A 406 0.26 -2.84 -38.40
C ASP A 406 -1.20 -2.82 -37.89
N GLY A 407 -1.44 -2.19 -36.75
CA GLY A 407 -2.75 -1.89 -36.16
C GLY A 407 -3.19 -2.86 -35.08
N ASP A 408 -2.35 -3.80 -34.70
CA ASP A 408 -2.59 -4.63 -33.54
C ASP A 408 -1.51 -4.44 -32.46
N LEU A 409 -1.82 -4.83 -31.21
CA LEU A 409 -0.94 -4.57 -30.10
C LEU A 409 0.00 -5.74 -29.87
N ASP A 410 1.29 -5.49 -29.91
CA ASP A 410 2.35 -6.42 -29.54
C ASP A 410 2.59 -6.42 -28.03
N LEU A 411 3.13 -7.53 -27.51
CA LEU A 411 3.44 -7.67 -26.09
C LEU A 411 4.96 -7.63 -25.83
N PHE A 412 5.35 -6.77 -24.94
CA PHE A 412 6.69 -6.71 -24.38
C PHE A 412 6.65 -7.04 -22.88
N VAL A 413 7.60 -7.88 -22.42
CA VAL A 413 7.65 -8.25 -21.00
C VAL A 413 9.04 -7.99 -20.45
N GLY A 414 9.15 -6.96 -19.61
CA GLY A 414 10.33 -6.77 -18.78
C GLY A 414 10.46 -7.86 -17.72
N ASN A 415 11.67 -8.13 -17.23
CA ASN A 415 11.90 -9.23 -16.30
C ASN A 415 13.05 -8.97 -15.31
N TYR A 416 13.21 -9.90 -14.37
CA TYR A 416 14.28 -9.87 -13.37
C TYR A 416 15.70 -9.78 -13.96
N ASN A 417 15.94 -10.36 -15.13
CA ASN A 417 17.26 -10.41 -15.74
C ASN A 417 17.70 -9.06 -16.36
N GLY A 418 16.77 -8.08 -16.45
CA GLY A 418 17.06 -6.78 -17.05
C GLY A 418 16.92 -6.76 -18.57
N THR A 419 16.41 -7.84 -19.16
CA THR A 419 16.08 -7.94 -20.59
C THR A 419 14.58 -7.77 -20.82
N ILE A 420 14.16 -7.61 -22.07
CA ILE A 420 12.76 -7.47 -22.45
C ILE A 420 12.43 -8.55 -23.47
N LEU A 421 11.44 -9.38 -23.16
CA LEU A 421 10.91 -10.38 -24.07
C LEU A 421 9.94 -9.70 -25.04
N PHE A 422 10.04 -10.02 -26.33
CA PHE A 422 9.16 -9.52 -27.37
C PHE A 422 8.31 -10.65 -27.95
N TYR A 423 7.00 -10.43 -27.97
CA TYR A 423 6.00 -11.31 -28.56
C TYR A 423 5.20 -10.52 -29.57
N GLU A 424 5.28 -10.92 -30.83
CA GLU A 424 4.51 -10.34 -31.94
C GLU A 424 3.07 -10.88 -31.90
N ASN A 425 2.10 -9.99 -32.04
CA ASN A 425 0.71 -10.37 -32.26
C ASN A 425 0.53 -10.75 -33.74
N ILE A 426 0.33 -12.03 -34.01
CA ILE A 426 0.09 -12.54 -35.35
C ILE A 426 -1.41 -12.70 -35.66
N GLY A 427 -2.26 -12.18 -34.79
CA GLY A 427 -3.70 -12.19 -34.91
C GLY A 427 -4.25 -10.96 -35.64
N ASN A 428 -4.91 -10.08 -34.94
CA ASN A 428 -5.38 -8.76 -35.42
C ASN A 428 -5.91 -7.94 -34.23
N GLU A 429 -6.25 -6.66 -34.46
CA GLU A 429 -6.75 -5.70 -33.46
C GLU A 429 -7.85 -6.21 -32.51
N SER A 430 -8.65 -7.20 -32.90
CA SER A 430 -9.76 -7.72 -32.10
C SER A 430 -9.59 -9.17 -31.62
N VAL A 431 -8.59 -9.86 -32.13
CA VAL A 431 -8.30 -11.26 -31.76
C VAL A 431 -6.79 -11.45 -31.74
N PHE A 432 -6.23 -11.31 -30.56
CA PHE A 432 -4.79 -11.43 -30.35
C PHE A 432 -4.33 -12.89 -30.36
N GLU A 433 -3.16 -13.14 -30.95
CA GLU A 433 -2.44 -14.42 -30.92
C GLU A 433 -0.93 -14.13 -30.86
N TYR A 434 -0.32 -14.27 -29.69
CA TYR A 434 1.07 -13.90 -29.47
C TYR A 434 2.05 -15.00 -29.81
N THR A 435 3.11 -14.64 -30.52
CA THR A 435 4.25 -15.53 -30.83
C THR A 435 5.54 -14.93 -30.30
N TYR A 436 6.28 -15.69 -29.46
CA TYR A 436 7.60 -15.26 -29.00
C TYR A 436 8.57 -15.12 -30.17
N ILE A 437 9.17 -13.97 -30.32
CA ILE A 437 10.17 -13.65 -31.35
C ILE A 437 11.57 -13.72 -30.78
N SER A 438 11.88 -12.88 -29.78
CA SER A 438 13.22 -12.79 -29.18
C SER A 438 13.20 -11.95 -27.91
N GLU A 439 14.31 -11.86 -27.21
CA GLU A 439 14.62 -10.68 -26.40
C GLU A 439 14.93 -9.50 -27.34
N ILE A 440 14.60 -8.27 -26.93
CA ILE A 440 14.95 -7.08 -27.71
C ILE A 440 16.48 -6.97 -27.80
N PRO A 441 17.07 -6.96 -29.00
CA PRO A 441 18.51 -6.97 -29.17
C PRO A 441 19.19 -5.72 -28.59
N ASN A 442 20.30 -5.90 -27.87
CA ASN A 442 21.13 -4.86 -27.26
C ASN A 442 20.44 -4.07 -26.12
N VAL A 443 19.30 -4.53 -25.62
CA VAL A 443 18.65 -3.98 -24.44
C VAL A 443 18.92 -4.91 -23.26
N ASP A 444 19.69 -4.41 -22.31
CA ASP A 444 20.01 -5.06 -21.03
C ASP A 444 20.37 -3.96 -20.02
N VAL A 445 19.51 -3.80 -19.02
CA VAL A 445 19.68 -2.80 -17.95
C VAL A 445 20.24 -3.40 -16.66
N GLY A 446 20.63 -4.67 -16.71
CA GLY A 446 21.27 -5.38 -15.61
C GLY A 446 20.29 -6.18 -14.73
N SER A 447 19.20 -5.58 -14.27
CA SER A 447 18.17 -6.30 -13.52
C SER A 447 16.88 -5.46 -13.38
N TYR A 448 15.73 -6.14 -13.29
CA TYR A 448 14.40 -5.54 -13.10
C TYR A 448 14.03 -4.53 -14.18
N SER A 449 14.01 -4.96 -15.44
CA SER A 449 13.57 -4.08 -16.54
C SER A 449 12.10 -3.73 -16.42
N ALA A 450 11.79 -2.43 -16.46
CA ALA A 450 10.46 -1.85 -16.50
C ALA A 450 10.33 -1.01 -17.78
N PRO A 451 9.94 -1.62 -18.92
CA PRO A 451 9.85 -0.93 -20.21
C PRO A 451 8.63 -0.04 -20.31
N VAL A 452 8.75 1.04 -21.08
CA VAL A 452 7.67 1.88 -21.59
C VAL A 452 8.09 2.49 -22.91
N PHE A 453 7.14 2.73 -23.81
CA PHE A 453 7.39 3.32 -25.12
C PHE A 453 6.79 4.74 -25.20
N GLU A 454 7.50 5.64 -25.87
CA GLU A 454 7.08 7.04 -26.08
C GLU A 454 7.79 7.63 -27.28
N ASP A 455 7.08 8.29 -28.20
CA ASP A 455 7.68 9.09 -29.28
C ASP A 455 8.18 10.43 -28.70
N ILE A 456 9.38 10.37 -28.05
CA ILE A 456 9.87 11.49 -27.23
C ILE A 456 10.36 12.68 -28.05
N ASP A 457 10.80 12.46 -29.29
CA ASP A 457 11.33 13.48 -30.19
C ASP A 457 10.36 13.88 -31.33
N SER A 458 9.19 13.22 -31.37
CA SER A 458 8.10 13.49 -32.31
C SER A 458 8.47 13.23 -33.78
N ASP A 459 9.28 12.20 -34.03
CA ASP A 459 9.65 11.80 -35.36
C ASP A 459 8.71 10.74 -35.97
N GLY A 460 7.82 10.19 -35.16
CA GLY A 460 6.70 9.30 -35.52
C GLY A 460 7.01 7.83 -35.35
N ASP A 461 8.11 7.49 -34.72
CA ASP A 461 8.37 6.14 -34.21
C ASP A 461 8.50 6.11 -32.67
N LEU A 462 8.32 4.96 -32.07
CA LEU A 462 8.34 4.82 -30.61
C LEU A 462 9.76 4.55 -30.12
N ASP A 463 10.21 5.38 -29.19
CA ASP A 463 11.43 5.19 -28.42
C ASP A 463 11.19 4.32 -27.18
N LEU A 464 12.24 3.73 -26.62
CA LEU A 464 12.16 2.85 -25.47
C LEU A 464 12.83 3.46 -24.24
N PHE A 465 12.06 3.55 -23.15
CA PHE A 465 12.56 3.86 -21.81
C PHE A 465 12.49 2.62 -20.94
N VAL A 466 13.51 2.40 -20.11
CA VAL A 466 13.55 1.24 -19.24
C VAL A 466 13.98 1.66 -17.84
N GLY A 467 13.06 1.55 -16.88
CA GLY A 467 13.39 1.63 -15.48
C GLY A 467 14.17 0.39 -15.03
N GLU A 468 14.98 0.52 -13.96
CA GLU A 468 15.84 -0.57 -13.51
C GLU A 468 16.01 -0.62 -11.97
N ASN A 469 16.74 -1.62 -11.50
CA ASN A 469 16.88 -1.94 -10.07
C ASN A 469 17.51 -0.84 -9.21
N TYR A 470 18.42 -0.04 -9.76
CA TYR A 470 19.13 1.01 -8.99
C TYR A 470 18.49 2.40 -9.13
N GLY A 471 17.25 2.45 -9.64
CA GLY A 471 16.44 3.67 -9.65
C GLY A 471 16.72 4.62 -10.81
N LYS A 472 17.50 4.22 -11.79
CA LYS A 472 17.78 5.00 -13.00
C LYS A 472 16.80 4.66 -14.11
N ILE A 473 16.79 5.50 -15.15
CA ILE A 473 16.03 5.31 -16.38
C ILE A 473 17.00 5.23 -17.55
N PHE A 474 17.00 4.10 -18.25
CA PHE A 474 17.72 3.94 -19.50
C PHE A 474 16.86 4.46 -20.64
N PHE A 475 17.47 5.17 -21.58
CA PHE A 475 16.83 5.67 -22.79
C PHE A 475 17.51 5.11 -24.03
N TYR A 476 16.70 4.45 -24.86
CA TYR A 476 17.09 3.91 -26.15
C TYR A 476 16.28 4.59 -27.23
N GLU A 477 16.96 5.33 -28.13
CA GLU A 477 16.33 5.90 -29.32
C GLU A 477 16.06 4.80 -30.35
N ASN A 478 14.90 4.82 -30.95
CA ASN A 478 14.63 4.03 -32.15
C ASN A 478 15.33 4.69 -33.34
N ILE A 479 16.34 4.03 -33.89
CA ILE A 479 17.09 4.47 -35.06
C ILE A 479 16.64 3.76 -36.35
N GLY A 480 15.58 2.97 -36.23
CA GLY A 480 14.91 2.29 -37.33
C GLY A 480 13.85 3.17 -37.97
N ASP A 481 12.64 2.72 -37.99
CA ASP A 481 11.43 3.49 -38.30
C ASP A 481 10.21 2.82 -37.64
N LYS A 482 9.03 3.40 -37.77
CA LYS A 482 7.79 2.90 -37.15
C LYS A 482 7.32 1.52 -37.63
N TYR A 483 7.97 0.87 -38.58
CA TYR A 483 7.66 -0.47 -39.09
C TYR A 483 8.75 -1.51 -38.79
N ASP A 484 9.98 -1.04 -38.48
CA ASP A 484 11.13 -1.91 -38.22
C ASP A 484 12.03 -1.23 -37.19
N PHE A 485 11.72 -1.45 -35.92
CA PHE A 485 12.38 -0.79 -34.79
C PHE A 485 13.80 -1.32 -34.56
N ILE A 486 14.74 -0.40 -34.28
CA ILE A 486 16.12 -0.70 -33.91
C ILE A 486 16.54 0.21 -32.77
N PHE A 487 16.57 -0.31 -31.54
CA PHE A 487 16.91 0.49 -30.37
C PHE A 487 18.42 0.67 -30.19
N SER A 488 18.81 1.91 -29.90
CA SER A 488 20.21 2.33 -29.67
C SER A 488 20.33 3.10 -28.37
N LEU A 489 21.09 2.59 -27.39
CA LEU A 489 21.29 3.25 -26.11
C LEU A 489 21.83 4.68 -26.30
N LYS A 490 21.14 5.67 -25.79
CA LYS A 490 21.53 7.09 -25.76
C LYS A 490 21.90 7.57 -24.36
N SER A 491 21.22 7.05 -23.32
CA SER A 491 21.51 7.40 -21.95
C SER A 491 21.27 6.21 -21.03
N ASP A 492 22.18 5.98 -20.09
CA ASP A 492 22.01 5.04 -18.97
C ASP A 492 21.53 5.73 -17.68
N ASN A 493 21.20 7.02 -17.79
CA ASN A 493 20.62 7.83 -16.71
C ASN A 493 19.90 9.06 -17.33
N PHE A 494 18.72 8.81 -17.91
CA PHE A 494 17.94 9.83 -18.61
C PHE A 494 17.55 10.97 -17.66
N SER A 495 17.69 12.21 -18.14
CA SER A 495 17.44 13.46 -17.37
C SER A 495 18.17 13.53 -16.02
N ASN A 496 19.18 12.70 -15.76
CA ASN A 496 19.88 12.53 -14.49
C ASN A 496 18.95 12.15 -13.32
N ILE A 497 17.86 11.44 -13.62
CA ILE A 497 16.90 10.99 -12.63
C ILE A 497 17.41 9.73 -11.96
N ASP A 498 17.39 9.73 -10.61
CA ASP A 498 17.77 8.60 -9.78
C ASP A 498 16.83 8.58 -8.56
N VAL A 499 15.91 7.62 -8.54
CA VAL A 499 14.95 7.43 -7.44
C VAL A 499 15.43 6.42 -6.39
N GLY A 500 16.70 6.06 -6.46
CA GLY A 500 17.39 5.23 -5.48
C GLY A 500 17.19 3.73 -5.67
N TYR A 501 15.99 3.26 -5.96
CA TYR A 501 15.75 1.81 -6.12
C TYR A 501 14.46 1.52 -6.90
N LYS A 502 14.53 0.57 -7.87
CA LYS A 502 13.41 0.03 -8.67
C LYS A 502 12.52 1.13 -9.29
N SER A 503 13.04 1.82 -10.29
CA SER A 503 12.25 2.78 -11.07
C SER A 503 11.22 2.09 -11.97
N SER A 504 10.03 2.67 -12.10
CA SER A 504 8.99 2.29 -13.05
C SER A 504 8.42 3.56 -13.66
N VAL A 505 8.42 3.65 -14.97
CA VAL A 505 8.07 4.85 -15.72
C VAL A 505 6.76 4.63 -16.46
N ASP A 506 5.95 5.69 -16.54
CA ASP A 506 4.82 5.82 -17.46
C ASP A 506 4.78 7.24 -18.03
N PHE A 507 4.21 7.43 -19.23
CA PHE A 507 4.06 8.73 -19.87
C PHE A 507 2.59 9.02 -20.14
N PHE A 508 2.15 10.23 -19.83
CA PHE A 508 0.78 10.64 -20.05
C PHE A 508 0.66 12.16 -20.15
N ASP A 509 -0.17 12.64 -21.07
CA ASP A 509 -0.51 14.07 -21.20
C ASP A 509 -1.50 14.48 -20.10
N LEU A 510 -0.94 14.80 -18.93
CA LEU A 510 -1.72 15.13 -17.73
C LEU A 510 -2.47 16.45 -17.83
N ASN A 511 -1.92 17.40 -18.60
CA ASN A 511 -2.43 18.76 -18.71
C ASN A 511 -3.14 19.00 -20.04
N LEU A 512 -3.23 18.00 -20.89
CA LEU A 512 -3.84 18.03 -22.22
C LEU A 512 -3.24 19.09 -23.15
N ASP A 513 -1.93 19.37 -23.02
CA ASP A 513 -1.19 20.30 -23.87
C ASP A 513 -0.56 19.64 -25.10
N GLY A 514 -0.72 18.34 -25.24
CA GLY A 514 -0.19 17.52 -26.34
C GLY A 514 1.25 17.08 -26.10
N LYS A 515 1.77 17.16 -24.88
CA LYS A 515 3.08 16.66 -24.48
C LYS A 515 2.91 15.81 -23.23
N ASN A 516 3.50 14.65 -23.25
CA ASN A 516 3.40 13.75 -22.11
C ASN A 516 4.32 14.19 -20.96
N GLU A 517 3.78 14.24 -19.73
CA GLU A 517 4.53 14.23 -18.49
C GLU A 517 4.99 12.81 -18.19
N MET A 518 6.03 12.69 -17.38
CA MET A 518 6.55 11.40 -16.94
C MET A 518 6.09 11.11 -15.51
N LEU A 519 5.39 10.01 -15.33
CA LEU A 519 5.02 9.47 -14.04
C LEU A 519 6.05 8.41 -13.63
N LEU A 520 6.55 8.49 -12.41
CA LEU A 520 7.65 7.65 -11.95
C LEU A 520 7.32 7.01 -10.60
N GLY A 521 7.33 5.69 -10.56
CA GLY A 521 7.25 4.90 -9.34
C GLY A 521 8.62 4.47 -8.85
N SER A 522 8.73 4.23 -7.56
CA SER A 522 9.99 3.80 -6.93
C SER A 522 9.76 2.93 -5.69
N ASN A 523 10.85 2.36 -5.17
CA ASN A 523 10.74 1.55 -3.96
C ASN A 523 10.42 2.38 -2.71
N ASN A 524 11.03 3.55 -2.53
CA ASN A 524 10.96 4.28 -1.27
C ASN A 524 10.40 5.70 -1.39
N GLN A 525 10.35 6.27 -2.60
CA GLN A 525 9.92 7.66 -2.80
C GLN A 525 8.46 7.76 -3.27
N GLY A 526 7.76 6.61 -3.32
CA GLY A 526 6.38 6.55 -3.80
C GLY A 526 6.26 6.91 -5.27
N VAL A 527 5.18 7.60 -5.62
CA VAL A 527 4.88 8.05 -6.98
C VAL A 527 5.26 9.52 -7.13
N GLN A 528 5.88 9.88 -8.25
CA GLN A 528 6.33 11.23 -8.56
C GLN A 528 5.96 11.60 -10.01
N ILE A 529 5.72 12.88 -10.27
CA ILE A 529 5.50 13.41 -11.61
C ILE A 529 6.65 14.35 -11.99
N TYR A 530 7.10 14.22 -13.24
CA TYR A 530 8.13 15.06 -13.82
C TYR A 530 7.57 15.76 -15.06
N ASN A 531 7.64 17.08 -15.09
CA ASN A 531 7.22 17.90 -16.22
C ASN A 531 8.30 17.92 -17.31
N LYS A 532 7.87 17.87 -18.57
CA LYS A 532 8.74 18.01 -19.74
C LYS A 532 9.19 19.48 -19.86
N LEU A 533 10.49 19.73 -19.80
CA LEU A 533 11.04 21.06 -19.94
C LEU A 533 11.01 21.55 -21.41
N PRO A 534 10.89 22.87 -21.63
CA PRO A 534 11.02 23.42 -22.97
C PRO A 534 12.39 23.09 -23.57
N SER A 535 12.40 22.36 -24.68
CA SER A 535 13.64 21.95 -25.35
C SER A 535 14.42 23.14 -25.90
N THR A 536 15.67 23.33 -25.48
CA THR A 536 16.57 24.37 -26.00
C THR A 536 17.59 23.83 -27.01
N ASN A 537 17.82 22.52 -27.10
CA ASN A 537 18.89 21.90 -27.89
C ASN A 537 18.61 20.45 -28.33
N SER A 538 17.45 20.12 -28.83
CA SER A 538 17.10 18.73 -29.26
C SER A 538 17.26 17.64 -28.22
N ILE A 539 17.51 17.95 -26.96
CA ILE A 539 17.54 17.03 -25.84
C ILE A 539 16.29 17.32 -25.00
N THR A 540 15.46 16.34 -24.84
CA THR A 540 14.30 16.41 -23.94
C THR A 540 14.78 16.18 -22.51
N GLU A 541 14.47 17.10 -21.62
CA GLU A 541 14.77 17.01 -20.19
C GLU A 541 13.48 17.08 -19.40
N PHE A 542 13.46 16.39 -18.26
CA PHE A 542 12.35 16.37 -17.31
C PHE A 542 12.79 16.88 -15.95
N GLN A 543 11.88 17.55 -15.25
CA GLN A 543 12.09 18.08 -13.92
C GLN A 543 10.96 17.67 -12.98
N LEU A 544 11.30 17.27 -11.76
CA LEU A 544 10.33 16.90 -10.72
C LEU A 544 9.34 18.05 -10.49
N ASN A 545 8.06 17.72 -10.52
CA ASN A 545 6.99 18.63 -10.11
C ASN A 545 6.79 18.53 -8.59
N GLU A 546 7.40 19.44 -7.84
CA GLU A 546 7.31 19.50 -6.38
C GLU A 546 5.93 19.97 -5.87
N CYS A 547 5.03 20.34 -6.78
CA CYS A 547 3.71 20.86 -6.44
C CYS A 547 2.62 19.77 -6.38
N ILE A 548 2.96 18.54 -6.72
CA ILE A 548 2.04 17.41 -6.69
C ILE A 548 2.47 16.48 -5.57
N ASN A 549 1.63 16.34 -4.56
CA ASN A 549 1.85 15.42 -3.46
C ASN A 549 0.99 14.17 -3.65
N PHE A 550 1.64 13.03 -3.65
CA PHE A 550 0.97 11.73 -3.61
C PHE A 550 0.82 11.26 -2.17
N PRO A 551 -0.31 10.65 -1.82
CA PRO A 551 -0.39 9.92 -0.55
C PRO A 551 0.64 8.79 -0.55
N TYR A 552 1.13 8.43 0.61
CA TYR A 552 1.92 7.22 0.73
C TYR A 552 1.03 6.00 0.43
N ILE A 553 1.48 5.10 -0.41
CA ILE A 553 0.74 3.89 -0.81
C ILE A 553 1.55 2.60 -0.61
N GLY A 554 2.71 2.68 0.02
CA GLY A 554 3.59 1.53 0.25
C GLY A 554 4.87 1.58 -0.57
N LEU A 555 5.60 0.48 -0.54
CA LEU A 555 6.90 0.33 -1.19
C LEU A 555 6.76 -0.19 -2.62
N ASN A 556 7.79 0.09 -3.44
CA ASN A 556 7.94 -0.43 -4.80
C ASN A 556 6.74 -0.14 -5.71
N THR A 557 6.33 1.11 -5.73
CA THR A 557 5.18 1.59 -6.51
C THR A 557 5.38 1.39 -8.01
N LYS A 558 4.31 0.97 -8.70
CA LYS A 558 4.24 0.73 -10.14
C LYS A 558 3.02 1.43 -10.70
N PRO A 559 3.09 2.76 -10.88
CA PRO A 559 1.94 3.53 -11.32
C PRO A 559 1.68 3.38 -12.81
N LYS A 560 0.39 3.34 -13.18
CA LYS A 560 -0.14 3.42 -14.53
C LYS A 560 -1.26 4.44 -14.57
N LEU A 561 -1.16 5.40 -15.49
CA LEU A 561 -2.19 6.42 -15.72
C LEU A 561 -3.22 5.95 -16.73
N TYR A 562 -4.49 6.33 -16.50
CA TYR A 562 -5.56 6.07 -17.43
C TYR A 562 -6.73 7.05 -17.27
N LEU A 563 -7.55 7.16 -18.31
CA LEU A 563 -8.77 7.97 -18.28
C LEU A 563 -9.99 7.07 -18.06
N SER A 564 -10.84 7.44 -17.12
CA SER A 564 -12.13 6.79 -16.92
C SER A 564 -13.19 7.83 -16.58
N ASN A 565 -14.30 7.86 -17.34
CA ASN A 565 -15.40 8.80 -17.14
C ASN A 565 -14.96 10.28 -17.01
N GLU A 566 -14.06 10.71 -17.86
CA GLU A 566 -13.48 12.07 -17.87
C GLU A 566 -12.61 12.38 -16.62
N GLN A 567 -12.22 11.39 -15.84
CA GLN A 567 -11.33 11.51 -14.69
C GLN A 567 -9.97 10.90 -15.02
N ILE A 568 -8.92 11.56 -14.56
CA ILE A 568 -7.55 11.00 -14.61
C ILE A 568 -7.36 10.15 -13.37
N LEU A 569 -7.11 8.88 -13.59
CA LEU A 569 -6.90 7.89 -12.53
C LEU A 569 -5.50 7.28 -12.64
N ILE A 570 -4.98 6.89 -11.50
CA ILE A 570 -3.70 6.19 -11.38
C ILE A 570 -3.98 4.87 -10.69
N LEU A 571 -3.63 3.77 -11.33
CA LEU A 571 -3.59 2.46 -10.70
C LEU A 571 -2.14 2.11 -10.41
N SER A 572 -1.80 1.88 -9.15
CA SER A 572 -0.43 1.53 -8.77
C SER A 572 -0.37 0.21 -8.05
N GLY A 573 0.46 -0.69 -8.55
CA GLY A 573 0.87 -1.86 -7.80
C GLY A 573 1.91 -1.51 -6.73
N VAL A 574 2.02 -2.36 -5.71
CA VAL A 574 2.93 -2.20 -4.58
C VAL A 574 3.60 -3.53 -4.18
N SER A 575 4.58 -3.45 -3.26
CA SER A 575 5.38 -4.60 -2.83
C SER A 575 4.56 -5.72 -2.19
N THR A 576 3.48 -5.41 -1.52
CA THR A 576 2.61 -6.36 -0.84
C THR A 576 1.71 -7.19 -1.77
N GLY A 577 1.82 -7.02 -3.09
CA GLY A 577 1.03 -7.78 -4.05
C GLY A 577 -0.35 -7.19 -4.36
N GLY A 578 -0.69 -6.08 -3.75
CA GLY A 578 -1.94 -5.38 -3.97
C GLY A 578 -1.83 -4.18 -4.90
N LEU A 579 -2.97 -3.53 -5.07
CA LEU A 579 -3.14 -2.37 -5.93
C LEU A 579 -3.80 -1.24 -5.16
N TYR A 580 -3.38 0.00 -5.44
CA TYR A 580 -4.09 1.21 -5.01
C TYR A 580 -4.56 1.99 -6.21
N ARG A 581 -5.78 2.50 -6.12
CA ARG A 581 -6.34 3.39 -7.12
C ARG A 581 -6.45 4.80 -6.56
N LEU A 582 -5.83 5.75 -7.29
CA LEU A 582 -5.79 7.15 -6.91
C LEU A 582 -6.51 7.98 -7.98
N LYS A 583 -7.11 9.08 -7.55
CA LYS A 583 -7.68 10.09 -8.42
C LYS A 583 -6.76 11.31 -8.46
N TYR A 584 -6.43 11.73 -9.67
CA TYR A 584 -5.70 12.95 -9.91
C TYR A 584 -6.68 14.10 -10.14
N GLU A 585 -6.75 15.01 -9.20
CA GLU A 585 -7.58 16.21 -9.30
C GLU A 585 -6.72 17.41 -9.64
N VAL A 586 -7.05 17.98 -10.78
CA VAL A 586 -6.31 19.12 -11.32
C VAL A 586 -6.78 20.40 -10.66
N ASN A 587 -5.86 21.14 -10.06
CA ASN A 587 -6.12 22.48 -9.55
C ASN A 587 -5.86 23.53 -10.64
N LEU A 588 -6.71 24.56 -10.72
CA LEU A 588 -6.52 25.66 -11.66
C LEU A 588 -5.27 26.47 -11.32
N LEU A 589 -4.29 26.47 -12.21
CA LEU A 589 -3.10 27.30 -12.08
C LEU A 589 -3.50 28.79 -12.09
N GLY A 590 -3.02 29.51 -11.09
CA GLY A 590 -3.41 30.89 -10.91
C GLY A 590 -4.64 31.11 -10.01
N ASP A 591 -5.35 30.05 -9.61
CA ASP A 591 -6.39 30.11 -8.57
C ASP A 591 -5.72 30.14 -7.18
N ILE A 592 -5.28 31.34 -6.79
CA ILE A 592 -4.49 31.55 -5.59
C ILE A 592 -5.32 31.38 -4.30
N ASN A 593 -6.61 31.69 -4.40
CA ASN A 593 -7.52 31.62 -3.26
C ASN A 593 -8.25 30.28 -3.15
N GLN A 594 -7.99 29.38 -4.11
CA GLN A 594 -8.55 28.02 -4.17
C GLN A 594 -10.09 27.99 -4.15
N ASP A 595 -10.73 28.98 -4.80
CA ASP A 595 -12.19 29.04 -4.90
C ASP A 595 -12.74 28.36 -6.17
N THR A 596 -11.88 27.67 -6.93
CA THR A 596 -12.16 26.99 -8.19
C THR A 596 -12.49 27.89 -9.37
N PHE A 597 -12.31 29.19 -9.22
CA PHE A 597 -12.54 30.17 -10.28
C PHE A 597 -11.31 31.04 -10.52
N LEU A 598 -10.76 31.02 -11.70
CA LEU A 598 -9.72 31.95 -12.07
C LEU A 598 -10.32 33.34 -12.35
N ASN A 599 -10.00 34.33 -11.51
CA ASN A 599 -10.63 35.65 -11.54
C ASN A 599 -9.74 36.78 -11.03
N ILE A 600 -10.26 37.99 -10.95
CA ILE A 600 -9.50 39.16 -10.52
C ILE A 600 -9.01 39.09 -9.07
N GLN A 601 -9.63 38.25 -8.23
CA GLN A 601 -9.21 38.11 -6.83
C GLN A 601 -7.84 37.42 -6.75
N ASP A 602 -7.58 36.46 -7.61
CA ASP A 602 -6.30 35.76 -7.74
C ASP A 602 -5.18 36.73 -8.14
N VAL A 603 -5.45 37.56 -9.14
CA VAL A 603 -4.54 38.65 -9.54
C VAL A 603 -4.22 39.57 -8.36
N VAL A 604 -5.21 39.92 -7.54
CA VAL A 604 -5.03 40.76 -6.37
C VAL A 604 -4.17 40.06 -5.32
N SER A 605 -4.32 38.75 -5.13
CA SER A 605 -3.50 37.95 -4.20
C SER A 605 -2.03 37.96 -4.61
N ILE A 606 -1.72 37.72 -5.90
CA ILE A 606 -0.33 37.82 -6.39
C ILE A 606 0.23 39.24 -6.23
N VAL A 607 -0.53 40.27 -6.57
CA VAL A 607 -0.09 41.65 -6.36
C VAL A 607 0.24 41.92 -4.90
N ASN A 608 -0.60 41.48 -3.96
CA ASN A 608 -0.37 41.63 -2.53
C ASN A 608 0.90 40.90 -2.07
N HIS A 609 1.16 39.73 -2.63
CA HIS A 609 2.40 39.00 -2.36
C HIS A 609 3.64 39.78 -2.87
N ILE A 610 3.63 40.20 -4.13
CA ILE A 610 4.75 40.93 -4.75
C ILE A 610 5.05 42.25 -4.00
N VAL A 611 4.02 42.97 -3.53
CA VAL A 611 4.21 44.21 -2.77
C VAL A 611 4.50 43.99 -1.28
N GLY A 612 4.52 42.73 -0.83
CA GLY A 612 4.86 42.34 0.54
C GLY A 612 3.78 42.67 1.58
N SER A 613 2.52 42.78 1.18
CA SER A 613 1.39 43.02 2.08
C SER A 613 0.76 41.74 2.62
N GLU A 614 0.99 40.57 1.99
CA GLU A 614 0.60 39.25 2.45
C GLU A 614 1.82 38.30 2.50
N ASN A 615 1.93 37.49 3.53
CA ASN A 615 3.17 36.77 3.84
C ASN A 615 3.38 35.43 3.14
N SER A 616 2.41 34.85 2.49
CA SER A 616 2.63 33.65 1.66
C SER A 616 1.46 33.39 0.72
N ILE A 617 1.72 33.35 -0.56
CA ILE A 617 0.90 32.58 -1.49
C ILE A 617 1.57 31.22 -1.69
N ASN A 618 0.78 30.22 -1.96
CA ASN A 618 1.34 28.94 -2.35
C ASN A 618 2.02 29.13 -3.72
N PHE A 619 3.33 28.91 -3.75
CA PHE A 619 4.16 29.02 -4.96
C PHE A 619 3.58 28.20 -6.11
N CYS A 620 3.06 27.03 -5.82
CA CYS A 620 2.52 26.11 -6.79
C CYS A 620 1.26 26.60 -7.52
N TYR A 621 0.57 27.56 -6.98
CA TYR A 621 -0.55 28.23 -7.66
C TYR A 621 -0.14 29.56 -8.30
N GLY A 622 0.93 30.15 -7.83
CA GLY A 622 1.37 31.50 -8.18
C GLY A 622 2.32 31.59 -9.37
N ASP A 623 3.18 30.60 -9.59
CA ASP A 623 4.12 30.55 -10.72
C ASP A 623 3.42 30.00 -11.96
N VAL A 624 2.70 30.88 -12.65
CA VAL A 624 1.82 30.52 -13.78
C VAL A 624 2.59 30.34 -15.09
N ASN A 625 3.81 30.83 -15.14
CA ASN A 625 4.65 30.75 -16.34
C ASN A 625 5.81 29.74 -16.19
N TYR A 626 5.91 29.07 -15.01
CA TYR A 626 6.94 28.08 -14.68
C TYR A 626 8.38 28.59 -14.75
N ASP A 627 8.61 29.87 -14.43
CA ASP A 627 9.95 30.45 -14.43
C ASP A 627 10.63 30.40 -13.03
N THR A 628 10.00 29.74 -12.06
CA THR A 628 10.42 29.61 -10.66
C THR A 628 10.33 30.88 -9.80
N TYR A 629 9.64 31.89 -10.30
CA TYR A 629 9.39 33.13 -9.56
C TYR A 629 7.91 33.47 -9.65
N VAL A 630 7.33 33.97 -8.58
CA VAL A 630 5.98 34.54 -8.62
C VAL A 630 6.13 36.05 -8.77
N ASP A 631 5.90 36.55 -9.98
CA ASP A 631 6.15 37.94 -10.31
C ASP A 631 5.09 38.58 -11.27
N LEU A 632 5.46 39.64 -11.93
CA LEU A 632 4.55 40.37 -12.83
C LEU A 632 4.18 39.57 -14.10
N LEU A 633 5.01 38.60 -14.49
CA LEU A 633 4.74 37.81 -15.69
C LEU A 633 3.60 36.82 -15.42
N ASP A 634 3.49 36.31 -14.20
CA ASP A 634 2.38 35.45 -13.78
C ASP A 634 1.06 36.22 -13.79
N ILE A 635 1.07 37.44 -13.27
CA ILE A 635 -0.10 38.31 -13.33
C ILE A 635 -0.56 38.51 -14.79
N LEU A 636 0.37 38.72 -15.71
CA LEU A 636 0.03 38.89 -17.13
C LEU A 636 -0.54 37.59 -17.73
N SER A 637 0.00 36.45 -17.34
CA SER A 637 -0.49 35.14 -17.74
C SER A 637 -1.93 34.93 -17.27
N ILE A 638 -2.24 35.18 -16.00
CA ILE A 638 -3.60 35.08 -15.45
C ILE A 638 -4.56 36.07 -16.12
N ILE A 639 -4.16 37.33 -16.34
CA ILE A 639 -5.02 38.32 -16.99
C ILE A 639 -5.37 37.90 -18.43
N ASN A 640 -4.44 37.34 -19.16
CA ASN A 640 -4.70 36.83 -20.49
C ASN A 640 -5.73 35.71 -20.48
N GLN A 641 -5.63 34.81 -19.52
CA GLN A 641 -6.58 33.69 -19.36
C GLN A 641 -7.97 34.14 -18.92
N ILE A 642 -8.09 35.11 -18.02
CA ILE A 642 -9.39 35.68 -17.61
C ILE A 642 -10.08 36.39 -18.78
N SER A 643 -9.28 36.88 -19.75
CA SER A 643 -9.79 37.69 -20.88
C SER A 643 -10.20 36.86 -22.10
N ASP A 644 -9.78 35.63 -22.19
CA ASP A 644 -10.15 34.66 -23.23
C ASP A 644 -11.40 33.87 -22.82
#